data_881845ae128e146921e17d6de56c0039
#
_entry.id   881845ae128e146921e17d6de56c0039
#
_cell.length_a   1.000
_cell.length_b   1.000
_cell.length_c   1.000
_cell.angle_alpha   90.00
_cell.angle_beta   90.00
_cell.angle_gamma   90.00
#
_symmetry.space_group_name_H-M   'P 1'
#
loop_
_entity.id
_entity.type
_entity.pdbx_description
1 polymer ?
#
loop_
_entity_poly.entity_id
_entity_poly.type
_entity_poly.pdbx_seq_one_letter_code
_entity_poly.pdbx_strand_id
1 'polypeptide(L)'
;MRKKLALFLTVVLTVVMMANVAIPARASEGSGDDPYKLIMVEEPKPSSGSRKAAGEEAAAAAAAEQTAEAAGDTSDPYKGGGDNADPYKGTGGDNADPYKGTGGDNADPYKGTGGNAAAAAPAAAVAEVEKYVPEPGADAKYTVTVTPDNWVKIENEGGKTLGLSQTSGVKIIEEEGLAFKDLNQNGSLDVYEDWRKPVEERAQDLADQMKGEEKALMLAHGGWDGPFTTEPLAADDASAVYLRAGGRGGVTRAISNGGGAHAKWTNALQEVAESCLYGIPAMISIDPSNISGLIESVSLASTMDPELAAEIGKETAKQYRAAGVTALLGPQVDISSPIMSRAGGTYGEDPQLTLDIATAYVNAMQSTYDENGEDLGWGPESVYCFTKHYGGAGSTEGGRDDHTYGGRYTVFPGENLEAHLITYFDGVFNLPGKTKSSGIMTEYAINVDKDGKQFGGEWAGAYNEFMYSLLDEVGYDSLKITDWGVFGGLGDKTGGLWGAEELSTAERLALGWQRGVNVLGGFGGYGEVGACADGYKELASQIGEEEANAILSKAAYNYFVVMMNLGMFEQPYNDSAYADSIIFSQDANAFGQETQDKSVVMIKNDGVLTGEAKTEKPKVYVPYVYSTGFSASWMMGVSEGTPSWAPGLDLNVLGQYFDVVTDTVGAATGEAGADGNPKYTKEDITRATAEEIADCDYVLVGMTGAYSASYNSHLQAAFGAPRDLTGIEEFYYPPSLQYAEYTADTARDPSISGNTVDGVKENRSYKGRTAPADPNYGHLEALQYANEIAGDIPVIAAVSMERGMVWTEVEPLCDVIFVSYNAHKTDSIARMILGQAEPNGLLVFQQPASMEAIDAQVDDVPRDMECYKDAAGNTYDFAFGMNWSGVIDDARTQKYSAAPLTKVQSHDFGDKLKTAATE
;
A
#
# COMPACT_ATOMS: atom_id res chain seq x y z
N MET A 1 23.49 5.58 -18.11
CA MET A 1 23.02 4.19 -18.33
C MET A 1 23.11 3.31 -17.08
N ARG A 2 24.26 3.18 -16.40
CA ARG A 2 24.36 2.33 -15.19
C ARG A 2 23.51 2.79 -13.99
N LYS A 3 23.29 4.08 -13.76
CA LYS A 3 22.40 4.60 -12.69
C LYS A 3 20.92 4.40 -12.99
N LYS A 4 20.51 4.46 -14.26
CA LYS A 4 19.10 4.15 -14.65
C LYS A 4 18.82 2.64 -14.57
N LEU A 5 19.81 1.80 -14.76
CA LEU A 5 19.68 0.36 -14.63
C LEU A 5 19.60 -0.08 -13.15
N ALA A 6 20.32 0.58 -12.26
CA ALA A 6 20.23 0.32 -10.82
C ALA A 6 18.87 0.73 -10.24
N LEU A 7 18.35 1.89 -10.63
CA LEU A 7 17.02 2.35 -10.25
C LEU A 7 15.93 1.40 -10.81
N PHE A 8 16.10 0.93 -12.05
CA PHE A 8 15.19 -0.04 -12.66
C PHE A 8 15.20 -1.40 -11.94
N LEU A 9 16.38 -1.91 -11.54
CA LEU A 9 16.47 -3.14 -10.76
C LEU A 9 15.84 -3.00 -9.35
N THR A 10 16.04 -1.89 -8.68
CA THR A 10 15.46 -1.64 -7.35
C THR A 10 13.93 -1.57 -7.42
N VAL A 11 13.39 -0.91 -8.43
CA VAL A 11 11.95 -0.78 -8.63
C VAL A 11 11.32 -2.12 -9.06
N VAL A 12 11.97 -2.90 -9.92
CA VAL A 12 11.49 -4.25 -10.30
C VAL A 12 11.47 -5.20 -9.09
N LEU A 13 12.47 -5.13 -8.21
CA LEU A 13 12.43 -5.91 -6.96
C LEU A 13 11.27 -5.49 -6.04
N THR A 14 10.93 -4.22 -6.00
CA THR A 14 9.84 -3.69 -5.16
C THR A 14 8.46 -4.12 -5.67
N VAL A 15 8.27 -4.23 -6.98
CA VAL A 15 6.99 -4.63 -7.59
C VAL A 15 6.75 -6.13 -7.52
N VAL A 16 7.81 -6.95 -7.61
CA VAL A 16 7.69 -8.40 -7.37
C VAL A 16 7.32 -8.70 -5.91
N MET A 17 7.60 -7.77 -4.98
CA MET A 17 7.17 -7.88 -3.58
C MET A 17 5.73 -7.40 -3.33
N MET A 18 5.14 -6.59 -4.22
CA MET A 18 3.73 -6.17 -4.12
C MET A 18 2.75 -7.19 -4.72
N ALA A 19 3.20 -8.05 -5.63
CA ALA A 19 2.45 -9.24 -5.96
C ALA A 19 2.78 -10.27 -4.86
N ASN A 20 1.80 -10.65 -4.05
CA ASN A 20 1.90 -11.70 -3.04
C ASN A 20 2.34 -13.02 -3.67
N VAL A 21 3.62 -13.12 -4.03
CA VAL A 21 4.22 -14.41 -4.37
C VAL A 21 4.65 -15.00 -3.05
N ALA A 22 3.86 -15.93 -2.53
CA ALA A 22 4.29 -16.79 -1.46
C ALA A 22 5.59 -17.47 -1.91
N ILE A 23 6.69 -17.12 -1.25
CA ILE A 23 7.94 -17.83 -1.45
C ILE A 23 7.77 -19.20 -0.81
N PRO A 24 7.80 -20.30 -1.55
CA PRO A 24 7.64 -21.63 -0.95
C PRO A 24 8.78 -21.87 0.03
N ALA A 25 8.44 -22.19 1.26
CA ALA A 25 9.39 -22.70 2.23
C ALA A 25 10.03 -23.98 1.65
N ARG A 26 11.31 -23.95 1.40
CA ARG A 26 12.06 -25.07 0.84
C ARG A 26 12.24 -26.14 1.91
N ALA A 27 11.41 -27.18 1.88
CA ALA A 27 11.62 -28.37 2.69
C ALA A 27 12.90 -29.06 2.24
N SER A 28 13.87 -29.24 3.13
CA SER A 28 15.07 -30.05 2.90
C SER A 28 14.79 -31.49 3.33
N GLU A 29 14.92 -32.43 2.42
CA GLU A 29 15.04 -33.84 2.80
C GLU A 29 16.37 -34.08 3.51
N GLY A 30 16.33 -34.43 4.79
CA GLY A 30 17.51 -34.84 5.56
C GLY A 30 17.19 -35.09 7.02
N SER A 31 17.32 -36.34 7.41
CA SER A 31 17.15 -36.91 8.74
C SER A 31 17.61 -36.06 9.92
N GLY A 32 16.70 -35.82 10.88
CA GLY A 32 16.96 -35.51 12.26
C GLY A 32 17.84 -34.28 12.56
N ASP A 33 17.26 -33.40 13.33
CA ASP A 33 17.87 -32.27 13.99
C ASP A 33 18.08 -31.01 13.10
N ASP A 34 17.17 -30.06 13.31
CA ASP A 34 17.18 -28.68 12.82
C ASP A 34 16.75 -28.44 11.35
N PRO A 35 15.48 -28.11 11.09
CA PRO A 35 14.98 -27.81 9.75
C PRO A 35 15.45 -26.46 9.15
N TYR A 36 16.22 -25.66 9.87
CA TYR A 36 16.62 -24.31 9.46
C TYR A 36 18.11 -24.11 9.19
N LYS A 37 18.88 -25.18 8.96
CA LYS A 37 20.30 -25.03 8.63
C LYS A 37 20.45 -24.59 7.19
N LEU A 38 20.68 -23.30 6.99
CA LEU A 38 21.09 -22.70 5.71
C LEU A 38 22.42 -23.31 5.26
N ILE A 39 22.40 -24.04 4.14
CA ILE A 39 23.60 -24.44 3.43
C ILE A 39 24.09 -23.24 2.63
N MET A 40 25.15 -22.59 3.10
CA MET A 40 25.94 -21.66 2.31
C MET A 40 26.59 -22.43 1.18
N VAL A 41 26.17 -22.19 -0.05
CA VAL A 41 26.85 -22.68 -1.24
C VAL A 41 28.01 -21.74 -1.51
N GLU A 42 29.27 -22.22 -1.34
CA GLU A 42 30.48 -21.51 -1.74
C GLU A 42 30.47 -21.27 -3.27
N GLU A 43 30.61 -20.02 -3.67
CA GLU A 43 30.86 -19.70 -5.09
C GLU A 43 32.16 -20.36 -5.60
N PRO A 44 32.14 -20.98 -6.78
CA PRO A 44 33.35 -21.53 -7.36
C PRO A 44 34.31 -20.40 -7.78
N LYS A 45 35.53 -20.42 -7.30
CA LYS A 45 36.59 -19.52 -7.70
C LYS A 45 36.84 -19.60 -9.21
N PRO A 46 37.01 -18.48 -9.94
CA PRO A 46 37.28 -18.49 -11.36
C PRO A 46 38.66 -19.07 -11.64
N SER A 47 38.69 -20.12 -12.44
CA SER A 47 39.95 -20.64 -12.99
C SER A 47 40.48 -19.71 -14.10
N SER A 48 41.71 -19.25 -13.95
CA SER A 48 42.43 -18.50 -14.94
C SER A 48 42.74 -19.36 -16.19
N GLY A 49 42.08 -19.05 -17.30
CA GLY A 49 42.30 -19.70 -18.58
C GLY A 49 41.99 -18.76 -19.74
N SER A 50 43.01 -18.34 -20.41
CA SER A 50 43.06 -17.41 -21.54
C SER A 50 42.04 -17.67 -22.65
N ARG A 51 41.27 -16.66 -23.00
CA ARG A 51 40.68 -16.48 -24.33
C ARG A 51 40.73 -15.01 -24.73
N LYS A 52 41.84 -14.61 -25.34
CA LYS A 52 41.94 -13.49 -26.25
C LYS A 52 41.82 -14.07 -27.68
N ALA A 53 40.98 -13.40 -28.49
CA ALA A 53 40.78 -13.57 -29.93
C ALA A 53 39.40 -14.16 -30.32
N ALA A 54 38.39 -13.30 -30.33
CA ALA A 54 37.17 -13.44 -31.18
C ALA A 54 36.30 -12.17 -31.12
N GLY A 55 36.81 -10.98 -30.78
CA GLY A 55 36.04 -9.73 -30.62
C GLY A 55 36.25 -8.69 -31.73
N GLU A 56 37.08 -8.94 -32.71
CA GLU A 56 37.41 -7.92 -33.75
C GLU A 56 36.81 -8.18 -35.14
N GLU A 57 36.15 -9.30 -35.39
CA GLU A 57 35.51 -9.57 -36.70
C GLU A 57 34.00 -9.22 -36.76
N ALA A 58 33.35 -8.99 -35.62
CA ALA A 58 31.92 -8.63 -35.58
C ALA A 58 31.65 -7.11 -35.71
N ALA A 59 32.64 -6.27 -35.60
CA ALA A 59 32.52 -4.82 -35.72
C ALA A 59 32.68 -4.26 -37.13
N ALA A 60 33.09 -5.08 -38.08
CA ALA A 60 33.30 -4.68 -39.48
C ALA A 60 32.14 -5.01 -40.43
N ALA A 61 31.17 -5.80 -40.01
CA ALA A 61 29.99 -6.16 -40.80
C ALA A 61 28.78 -5.23 -40.66
N ALA A 62 28.74 -4.43 -39.59
CA ALA A 62 27.62 -3.53 -39.29
C ALA A 62 27.75 -2.12 -39.89
N ALA A 63 28.84 -1.82 -40.61
CA ALA A 63 29.08 -0.50 -41.20
C ALA A 63 28.88 -0.42 -42.72
N ALA A 64 28.44 -1.52 -43.39
CA ALA A 64 28.31 -1.60 -44.82
C ALA A 64 26.86 -1.67 -45.35
N GLU A 65 25.85 -1.59 -44.48
CA GLU A 65 24.42 -1.74 -44.87
C GLU A 65 23.59 -0.45 -44.75
N GLN A 66 24.17 0.73 -44.57
CA GLN A 66 23.47 2.01 -44.47
C GLN A 66 23.69 2.98 -45.64
N THR A 67 23.94 2.49 -46.86
CA THR A 67 23.99 3.38 -48.04
C THR A 67 23.41 2.72 -49.28
N ALA A 68 22.14 2.36 -49.27
CA ALA A 68 21.35 2.14 -50.45
C ALA A 68 19.89 1.94 -50.10
N GLU A 69 19.13 3.04 -50.07
CA GLU A 69 17.74 3.08 -50.52
C GLU A 69 17.17 4.47 -50.26
N ALA A 70 17.32 5.30 -51.25
CA ALA A 70 16.56 6.52 -51.41
C ALA A 70 16.22 6.68 -52.89
N ALA A 71 15.11 6.09 -53.32
CA ALA A 71 14.34 6.52 -54.53
C ALA A 71 13.00 5.77 -54.58
N GLY A 72 11.94 6.53 -54.35
CA GLY A 72 10.66 6.41 -55.08
C GLY A 72 9.67 5.34 -54.65
N ASP A 73 8.58 5.72 -54.01
CA ASP A 73 7.33 5.78 -54.82
C ASP A 73 6.27 6.62 -54.08
N THR A 74 5.56 7.45 -54.83
CA THR A 74 4.52 8.36 -54.39
C THR A 74 3.16 7.78 -54.72
N SER A 75 2.31 7.52 -53.74
CA SER A 75 0.87 7.51 -53.94
C SER A 75 0.14 7.60 -52.58
N ASP A 76 -0.20 8.82 -52.20
CA ASP A 76 -1.12 9.17 -51.12
C ASP A 76 -2.55 9.27 -51.71
N PRO A 77 -3.55 8.49 -51.25
CA PRO A 77 -4.91 8.52 -51.79
C PRO A 77 -5.87 9.46 -51.09
N TYR A 78 -5.45 10.39 -50.22
CA TYR A 78 -6.36 11.31 -49.55
C TYR A 78 -6.00 12.79 -49.72
N LYS A 79 -5.99 13.30 -50.98
CA LYS A 79 -6.13 14.73 -51.27
C LYS A 79 -7.49 15.01 -51.84
N GLY A 80 -8.43 15.42 -51.02
CA GLY A 80 -9.68 16.08 -51.41
C GLY A 80 -9.78 17.41 -50.71
N GLY A 81 -9.72 18.51 -51.47
CA GLY A 81 -9.67 19.86 -50.98
C GLY A 81 -11.01 20.37 -50.45
N GLY A 82 -10.95 21.37 -49.60
CA GLY A 82 -12.08 22.20 -49.15
C GLY A 82 -11.59 23.28 -48.23
N ASP A 83 -11.50 24.51 -48.72
CA ASP A 83 -11.22 25.71 -47.97
C ASP A 83 -12.21 25.91 -46.84
N ASN A 84 -11.72 25.98 -45.59
CA ASN A 84 -12.42 26.68 -44.51
C ASN A 84 -11.43 27.48 -43.68
N ALA A 85 -11.75 28.76 -43.54
CA ALA A 85 -10.94 29.77 -42.89
C ALA A 85 -10.79 29.55 -41.39
N ASP A 86 -9.57 29.63 -40.92
CA ASP A 86 -9.16 29.72 -39.52
C ASP A 86 -9.66 31.06 -38.90
N PRO A 87 -10.51 31.06 -37.88
CA PRO A 87 -11.04 32.28 -37.27
C PRO A 87 -10.08 32.95 -36.27
N TYR A 88 -8.85 32.51 -36.11
CA TYR A 88 -7.90 33.05 -35.12
C TYR A 88 -6.65 33.72 -35.71
N LYS A 89 -6.67 34.14 -37.00
CA LYS A 89 -5.63 35.05 -37.47
C LYS A 89 -5.93 36.51 -37.06
N GLY A 90 -5.57 36.83 -35.84
CA GLY A 90 -5.41 38.22 -35.37
C GLY A 90 -4.09 38.81 -35.86
N THR A 91 -4.19 40.02 -36.30
CA THR A 91 -3.17 40.88 -36.91
C THR A 91 -1.95 41.09 -36.02
N GLY A 92 -0.76 41.09 -36.64
CA GLY A 92 0.54 41.19 -36.03
C GLY A 92 0.76 42.36 -35.09
N GLY A 93 1.47 42.09 -34.03
CA GLY A 93 2.15 43.01 -33.15
C GLY A 93 3.35 42.28 -32.58
N ASP A 94 4.54 42.85 -32.79
CA ASP A 94 5.80 42.36 -32.26
C ASP A 94 5.74 42.28 -30.72
N ASN A 95 5.59 41.10 -30.18
CA ASN A 95 5.91 40.84 -28.78
C ASN A 95 7.01 39.79 -28.73
N ALA A 96 8.12 40.20 -28.16
CA ALA A 96 9.30 39.37 -27.91
C ALA A 96 8.93 38.18 -26.99
N ASP A 97 9.27 36.98 -27.43
CA ASP A 97 9.24 35.77 -26.66
C ASP A 97 10.10 35.95 -25.39
N PRO A 98 9.54 35.91 -24.17
CA PRO A 98 10.30 36.14 -22.94
C PRO A 98 11.26 35.00 -22.62
N TYR A 99 11.28 33.92 -23.41
CA TYR A 99 12.15 32.76 -23.22
C TYR A 99 13.31 32.63 -24.19
N LYS A 100 13.52 33.59 -25.08
CA LYS A 100 14.76 33.69 -25.85
C LYS A 100 15.80 34.51 -25.10
N GLY A 101 16.42 33.91 -24.10
CA GLY A 101 17.66 34.42 -23.51
C GLY A 101 18.80 34.26 -24.49
N THR A 102 19.49 35.39 -24.72
CA THR A 102 20.78 35.45 -25.42
C THR A 102 21.76 34.48 -24.74
N GLY A 103 22.47 33.67 -25.54
CA GLY A 103 23.41 32.66 -25.05
C GLY A 103 24.38 33.16 -23.98
N GLY A 104 24.22 32.69 -22.80
CA GLY A 104 25.09 32.73 -21.66
C GLY A 104 24.88 31.40 -20.91
N ASP A 105 25.96 30.78 -20.51
CA ASP A 105 25.97 29.50 -19.81
C ASP A 105 24.98 29.50 -18.63
N ASN A 106 23.79 29.02 -18.84
CA ASN A 106 22.86 28.74 -17.74
C ASN A 106 23.24 27.41 -17.13
N ALA A 107 23.87 27.47 -15.97
CA ALA A 107 24.10 26.34 -15.11
C ALA A 107 22.73 25.76 -14.73
N ASP A 108 22.47 24.51 -15.10
CA ASP A 108 21.37 23.71 -14.63
C ASP A 108 21.42 23.66 -13.09
N PRO A 109 20.41 24.20 -12.36
CA PRO A 109 20.46 24.22 -10.90
C PRO A 109 20.42 22.83 -10.27
N TYR A 110 20.21 21.78 -11.07
CA TYR A 110 20.25 20.36 -10.63
C TYR A 110 21.52 19.62 -11.06
N LYS A 111 22.44 20.25 -11.77
CA LYS A 111 23.80 19.73 -11.93
C LYS A 111 24.66 20.21 -10.75
N GLY A 112 24.81 19.35 -9.77
CA GLY A 112 25.85 19.51 -8.80
C GLY A 112 27.13 19.91 -9.51
N THR A 113 27.73 21.04 -9.14
CA THR A 113 28.99 21.54 -9.66
C THR A 113 30.02 20.42 -9.59
N GLY A 114 30.30 19.78 -10.72
CA GLY A 114 31.47 18.95 -10.89
C GLY A 114 32.71 19.82 -10.66
N GLY A 115 33.12 19.94 -9.42
CA GLY A 115 34.41 20.48 -9.06
C GLY A 115 35.46 19.59 -9.70
N ASN A 116 36.44 20.23 -10.32
CA ASN A 116 37.65 19.62 -10.86
C ASN A 116 38.14 18.53 -9.91
N ALA A 117 38.41 17.35 -10.45
CA ALA A 117 39.14 16.30 -9.75
C ALA A 117 40.50 16.84 -9.29
N ALA A 118 40.52 17.47 -8.14
CA ALA A 118 41.71 17.55 -7.34
C ALA A 118 42.01 16.12 -6.88
N ALA A 119 43.23 15.69 -7.09
CA ALA A 119 43.70 14.36 -6.68
C ALA A 119 43.20 14.04 -5.28
N ALA A 120 42.54 12.88 -5.16
CA ALA A 120 42.04 12.40 -3.88
C ALA A 120 43.18 12.44 -2.87
N ALA A 121 43.02 13.31 -1.87
CA ALA A 121 43.80 13.17 -0.65
C ALA A 121 43.48 11.76 -0.09
N PRO A 122 44.47 11.01 0.45
CA PRO A 122 44.22 9.73 1.06
C PRO A 122 43.06 9.92 2.07
N ALA A 123 42.06 9.04 2.00
CA ALA A 123 40.93 9.03 2.92
C ALA A 123 41.51 9.16 4.35
N ALA A 124 41.22 10.25 5.01
CA ALA A 124 41.53 10.38 6.42
C ALA A 124 40.83 9.17 7.10
N ALA A 125 41.64 8.39 7.82
CA ALA A 125 41.10 7.30 8.62
C ALA A 125 39.94 7.91 9.43
N VAL A 126 38.75 7.34 9.29
CA VAL A 126 37.60 7.71 10.13
C VAL A 126 38.08 7.51 11.54
N ALA A 127 38.18 8.60 12.31
CA ALA A 127 38.58 8.53 13.71
C ALA A 127 37.61 7.52 14.36
N GLU A 128 38.15 6.50 15.02
CA GLU A 128 37.35 5.54 15.77
C GLU A 128 36.51 6.35 16.78
N VAL A 129 35.18 6.36 16.61
CA VAL A 129 34.32 7.07 17.54
C VAL A 129 34.44 6.38 18.88
N GLU A 130 34.86 7.11 19.92
CA GLU A 130 35.05 6.57 21.26
C GLU A 130 33.67 6.03 21.78
N LYS A 131 33.62 4.73 22.03
CA LYS A 131 32.40 4.10 22.54
C LYS A 131 32.12 4.53 23.96
N TYR A 132 30.92 5.03 24.22
CA TYR A 132 30.46 5.41 25.53
C TYR A 132 29.55 4.35 26.12
N VAL A 133 29.88 3.89 27.33
CA VAL A 133 29.05 3.10 28.22
C VAL A 133 29.00 3.79 29.57
N PRO A 134 27.83 4.20 30.08
CA PRO A 134 27.77 4.92 31.36
C PRO A 134 28.23 4.02 32.51
N GLU A 135 28.95 4.61 33.48
CA GLU A 135 29.32 3.96 34.74
C GLU A 135 28.40 4.45 35.85
N PRO A 136 27.56 3.55 36.47
CA PRO A 136 26.67 3.96 37.54
C PRO A 136 27.43 4.55 38.71
N GLY A 137 26.92 5.66 39.26
CA GLY A 137 27.45 6.27 40.49
C GLY A 137 27.27 5.38 41.73
N ALA A 138 27.86 5.78 42.82
CA ALA A 138 27.81 4.97 44.08
C ALA A 138 26.39 4.79 44.65
N ASP A 139 25.50 5.76 44.41
CA ASP A 139 24.09 5.76 44.84
C ASP A 139 23.12 5.48 43.70
N ALA A 140 23.60 4.96 42.55
CA ALA A 140 22.81 4.67 41.39
C ALA A 140 21.71 3.61 41.68
N LYS A 141 20.52 3.93 41.24
CA LYS A 141 19.33 3.05 41.27
C LYS A 141 19.00 2.54 39.84
N TYR A 142 20.03 2.33 39.04
CA TYR A 142 19.88 1.76 37.70
C TYR A 142 21.03 0.79 37.41
N THR A 143 20.78 -0.10 36.47
CA THR A 143 21.78 -1.04 35.96
C THR A 143 22.09 -0.74 34.49
N VAL A 144 23.29 -1.10 34.03
CA VAL A 144 23.76 -0.87 32.68
C VAL A 144 24.19 -2.19 32.06
N THR A 145 23.71 -2.49 30.87
CA THR A 145 24.05 -3.70 30.12
C THR A 145 24.28 -3.32 28.64
N VAL A 146 25.40 -3.76 28.07
CA VAL A 146 25.60 -3.70 26.62
C VAL A 146 24.93 -4.92 26.00
N THR A 147 24.00 -4.69 25.09
CA THR A 147 23.24 -5.75 24.43
C THR A 147 24.06 -6.46 23.34
N PRO A 148 23.63 -7.66 22.90
CA PRO A 148 24.25 -8.31 21.75
C PRO A 148 24.22 -7.48 20.46
N ASP A 149 23.23 -6.60 20.30
CA ASP A 149 23.06 -5.69 19.16
C ASP A 149 23.84 -4.36 19.33
N ASN A 150 24.78 -4.31 20.30
CA ASN A 150 25.70 -3.21 20.56
C ASN A 150 25.08 -1.88 21.02
N TRP A 151 23.83 -1.82 21.43
CA TRP A 151 23.28 -0.67 22.14
C TRP A 151 23.31 -0.91 23.67
N VAL A 152 23.23 0.16 24.45
CA VAL A 152 23.29 0.11 25.91
C VAL A 152 21.87 0.14 26.48
N LYS A 153 21.51 -0.90 27.24
CA LYS A 153 20.27 -0.96 28.01
C LYS A 153 20.53 -0.45 29.44
N ILE A 154 19.71 0.49 29.89
CA ILE A 154 19.77 1.08 31.23
C ILE A 154 18.40 0.85 31.87
N GLU A 155 18.37 0.12 32.97
CA GLU A 155 17.14 -0.23 33.69
C GLU A 155 17.06 0.55 35.01
N ASN A 156 16.20 1.57 35.08
CA ASN A 156 15.94 2.36 36.27
C ASN A 156 15.03 1.60 37.26
N GLU A 157 15.39 1.57 38.54
CA GLU A 157 14.56 0.95 39.60
C GLU A 157 13.25 1.73 39.76
N GLY A 158 12.14 1.07 39.43
CA GLY A 158 10.80 1.68 39.46
C GLY A 158 10.55 2.77 38.43
N GLY A 159 11.38 2.86 37.38
CA GLY A 159 11.32 3.86 36.30
C GLY A 159 11.33 3.27 34.91
N LYS A 160 11.64 4.13 33.92
CA LYS A 160 11.72 3.72 32.52
C LYS A 160 13.03 3.01 32.21
N THR A 161 12.97 2.00 31.34
CA THR A 161 14.14 1.45 30.66
C THR A 161 14.57 2.39 29.55
N LEU A 162 15.88 2.67 29.47
CA LEU A 162 16.46 3.54 28.45
C LEU A 162 17.31 2.69 27.50
N GLY A 163 17.27 3.05 26.21
CA GLY A 163 18.19 2.56 25.19
C GLY A 163 19.09 3.68 24.72
N LEU A 164 20.37 3.41 24.60
CA LEU A 164 21.40 4.38 24.24
C LEU A 164 22.37 3.77 23.23
N SER A 165 22.67 4.50 22.13
CA SER A 165 23.80 4.16 21.27
C SER A 165 25.13 4.43 21.97
N GLN A 166 26.11 3.55 21.75
CA GLN A 166 27.48 3.78 22.25
C GLN A 166 28.20 4.92 21.52
N THR A 167 27.69 5.35 20.36
CA THR A 167 28.38 6.24 19.40
C THR A 167 27.60 7.51 19.06
N SER A 168 26.36 7.67 19.56
CA SER A 168 25.51 8.85 19.28
C SER A 168 26.06 10.18 19.85
N GLY A 169 26.91 10.11 20.85
CA GLY A 169 27.38 11.30 21.61
C GLY A 169 26.53 11.66 22.82
N VAL A 170 25.29 11.15 22.89
CA VAL A 170 24.38 11.33 24.03
C VAL A 170 25.00 10.74 25.30
N LYS A 171 24.86 11.45 26.42
CA LYS A 171 25.37 11.01 27.72
C LYS A 171 24.21 10.75 28.70
N ILE A 172 24.52 10.11 29.81
CA ILE A 172 23.55 9.93 30.89
C ILE A 172 23.78 11.02 31.95
N ILE A 173 22.68 11.68 32.32
CA ILE A 173 22.59 12.53 33.51
C ILE A 173 22.06 11.64 34.66
N GLU A 174 22.72 11.65 35.77
CA GLU A 174 22.26 11.01 37.00
C GLU A 174 21.63 12.03 37.93
N GLU A 175 20.34 11.86 38.25
CA GLU A 175 19.64 12.70 39.20
C GLU A 175 18.82 11.83 40.17
N GLU A 176 18.97 12.05 41.48
CA GLU A 176 18.35 11.26 42.52
C GLU A 176 18.67 9.74 42.44
N GLY A 177 19.80 9.41 41.81
CA GLY A 177 20.24 8.05 41.53
C GLY A 177 19.60 7.40 40.34
N LEU A 178 18.76 8.08 39.57
CA LEU A 178 18.12 7.59 38.34
C LEU A 178 18.85 8.13 37.11
N ALA A 179 18.80 7.39 36.03
CA ALA A 179 19.44 7.73 34.75
C ALA A 179 18.46 8.45 33.82
N PHE A 180 18.95 9.49 33.11
CA PHE A 180 18.26 10.26 32.09
C PHE A 180 19.19 10.47 30.89
N LYS A 181 18.62 10.58 29.68
CA LYS A 181 19.39 10.83 28.46
C LYS A 181 19.54 12.34 28.26
N ASP A 182 20.78 12.85 28.13
CA ASP A 182 21.11 14.23 27.69
C ASP A 182 21.01 14.28 26.16
N LEU A 183 19.76 14.33 25.62
CA LEU A 183 19.47 14.19 24.21
C LEU A 183 19.95 15.38 23.38
N ASN A 184 19.92 16.60 23.93
CA ASN A 184 20.42 17.78 23.25
C ASN A 184 21.89 18.07 23.59
N GLN A 185 22.53 17.23 24.40
CA GLN A 185 23.95 17.26 24.76
C GLN A 185 24.40 18.59 25.43
N ASN A 186 23.50 19.22 26.18
CA ASN A 186 23.76 20.49 26.88
C ASN A 186 24.31 20.30 28.30
N GLY A 187 24.30 19.08 28.83
CA GLY A 187 24.80 18.69 30.17
C GLY A 187 23.83 19.01 31.30
N SER A 188 22.57 19.32 30.98
CA SER A 188 21.51 19.65 31.96
C SER A 188 20.28 18.80 31.66
N LEU A 189 19.54 18.36 32.68
CA LEU A 189 18.31 17.64 32.51
C LEU A 189 17.18 18.62 32.13
N ASP A 190 16.79 18.62 30.86
CA ASP A 190 15.66 19.42 30.39
C ASP A 190 14.33 18.72 30.67
N VAL A 191 13.22 19.50 30.60
CA VAL A 191 11.88 18.93 30.90
C VAL A 191 11.52 17.80 29.94
N TYR A 192 11.84 17.92 28.65
CA TYR A 192 11.52 16.88 27.66
C TYR A 192 12.32 15.58 27.85
N GLU A 193 13.46 15.63 28.51
CA GLU A 193 14.34 14.50 28.82
C GLU A 193 13.93 13.78 30.10
N ASP A 194 13.24 14.50 31.02
CA ASP A 194 12.77 13.93 32.27
C ASP A 194 11.53 13.08 32.09
N TRP A 195 11.73 11.75 31.93
CA TRP A 195 10.67 10.77 31.74
C TRP A 195 9.69 10.64 32.90
N ARG A 196 9.94 11.29 34.05
CA ARG A 196 9.01 11.38 35.21
C ARG A 196 7.91 12.42 34.97
N LYS A 197 8.12 13.35 34.01
CA LYS A 197 7.18 14.41 33.67
C LYS A 197 6.06 13.88 32.77
N PRO A 198 4.85 14.48 32.83
CA PRO A 198 3.80 14.20 31.85
C PRO A 198 4.27 14.39 30.42
N VAL A 199 3.76 13.52 29.52
CA VAL A 199 4.10 13.55 28.07
C VAL A 199 3.81 14.93 27.47
N GLU A 200 2.69 15.54 27.85
CA GLU A 200 2.26 16.86 27.37
C GLU A 200 3.23 17.97 27.76
N GLU A 201 3.75 17.96 29.00
CA GLU A 201 4.75 18.95 29.44
C GLU A 201 6.07 18.77 28.68
N ARG A 202 6.50 17.52 28.48
CA ARG A 202 7.72 17.18 27.75
C ARG A 202 7.64 17.57 26.27
N ALA A 203 6.52 17.23 25.62
CA ALA A 203 6.27 17.56 24.21
C ALA A 203 6.24 19.08 23.98
N GLN A 204 5.62 19.82 24.91
CA GLN A 204 5.57 21.29 24.83
C GLN A 204 6.96 21.89 25.00
N ASP A 205 7.73 21.45 25.98
CA ASP A 205 9.09 21.94 26.23
C ASP A 205 10.01 21.76 25.01
N LEU A 206 9.97 20.57 24.38
CA LEU A 206 10.74 20.30 23.17
C LEU A 206 10.28 21.18 21.99
N ALA A 207 8.96 21.31 21.81
CA ALA A 207 8.41 22.16 20.75
C ALA A 207 8.80 23.63 20.93
N ASP A 208 8.90 24.13 22.17
CA ASP A 208 9.29 25.51 22.48
C ASP A 208 10.80 25.75 22.27
N GLN A 209 11.64 24.73 22.43
CA GLN A 209 13.09 24.82 22.19
C GLN A 209 13.44 24.88 20.71
N MET A 210 12.65 24.31 19.84
CA MET A 210 12.92 24.20 18.40
C MET A 210 12.55 25.49 17.66
N LYS A 211 13.33 25.82 16.60
CA LYS A 211 12.99 26.89 15.65
C LYS A 211 11.96 26.43 14.62
N GLY A 212 11.26 27.38 13.97
CA GLY A 212 10.24 27.08 12.96
C GLY A 212 10.76 26.24 11.78
N GLU A 213 11.95 26.56 11.24
CA GLU A 213 12.58 25.76 10.19
C GLU A 213 12.91 24.33 10.65
N GLU A 214 13.38 24.14 11.88
CA GLU A 214 13.71 22.83 12.44
C GLU A 214 12.45 21.97 12.60
N LYS A 215 11.33 22.58 13.02
CA LYS A 215 10.02 21.94 13.09
C LYS A 215 9.53 21.52 11.71
N ALA A 216 9.63 22.42 10.72
CA ALA A 216 9.22 22.14 9.34
C ALA A 216 9.98 20.94 8.75
N LEU A 217 11.30 20.86 8.97
CA LEU A 217 12.14 19.77 8.50
C LEU A 217 11.77 18.43 9.15
N MET A 218 11.53 18.41 10.45
CA MET A 218 11.24 17.17 11.18
C MET A 218 9.87 16.56 10.85
N LEU A 219 8.93 17.36 10.35
CA LEU A 219 7.59 16.90 9.96
C LEU A 219 7.57 16.20 8.58
N ALA A 220 8.69 16.19 7.86
CA ALA A 220 8.84 15.42 6.64
C ALA A 220 8.76 13.92 6.93
N HIS A 221 8.04 13.17 6.07
CA HIS A 221 7.84 11.73 6.18
C HIS A 221 8.00 11.07 4.81
N GLY A 222 9.24 10.81 4.45
CA GLY A 222 9.62 10.29 3.13
C GLY A 222 9.62 8.76 3.06
N GLY A 223 10.63 8.21 2.38
CA GLY A 223 10.92 6.77 2.33
C GLY A 223 12.30 6.50 2.92
N TRP A 224 12.45 5.36 3.56
CA TRP A 224 13.76 4.87 3.94
C TRP A 224 14.35 4.12 2.75
N ASP A 225 15.40 4.69 2.14
CA ASP A 225 16.10 4.02 1.05
C ASP A 225 17.10 3.02 1.64
N GLY A 226 16.97 1.76 1.20
CA GLY A 226 17.88 0.71 1.62
C GLY A 226 18.70 0.21 0.45
N PRO A 227 19.80 -0.54 0.65
CA PRO A 227 19.63 -1.92 1.11
C PRO A 227 19.51 -1.96 2.63
N PHE A 228 18.60 -2.80 3.13
CA PHE A 228 18.50 -3.08 4.56
C PHE A 228 19.85 -3.65 5.04
N THR A 229 20.68 -2.80 5.64
CA THR A 229 21.98 -3.20 6.16
C THR A 229 21.87 -3.58 7.63
N THR A 230 22.61 -4.57 8.05
CA THR A 230 22.78 -4.92 9.47
C THR A 230 23.97 -4.22 10.11
N GLU A 231 24.71 -3.44 9.33
CA GLU A 231 25.86 -2.66 9.77
C GLU A 231 25.44 -1.21 10.05
N PRO A 232 26.22 -0.46 10.82
CA PRO A 232 25.98 0.98 11.02
C PRO A 232 25.91 1.72 9.67
N LEU A 233 25.01 2.70 9.54
CA LEU A 233 24.85 3.46 8.31
C LEU A 233 26.10 4.28 8.00
N ALA A 234 26.57 4.21 6.76
CA ALA A 234 27.66 5.07 6.29
C ALA A 234 27.26 6.55 6.34
N ALA A 235 28.23 7.44 6.44
CA ALA A 235 27.96 8.88 6.54
C ALA A 235 27.29 9.47 5.29
N ASP A 236 27.51 8.87 4.13
CA ASP A 236 26.91 9.19 2.83
C ASP A 236 25.75 8.27 2.46
N ASP A 237 25.33 7.38 3.39
CA ASP A 237 24.09 6.65 3.27
C ASP A 237 22.93 7.65 3.22
N ALA A 238 22.05 7.35 2.38
CA ALA A 238 21.05 8.27 2.00
C ALA A 238 20.05 8.52 3.16
N SER A 239 19.63 7.50 3.91
CA SER A 239 18.80 7.66 5.11
C SER A 239 19.53 8.43 6.21
N ALA A 240 20.86 8.20 6.35
CA ALA A 240 21.69 8.96 7.29
C ALA A 240 21.79 10.45 6.90
N VAL A 241 21.90 10.75 5.62
CA VAL A 241 21.88 12.16 5.12
C VAL A 241 20.54 12.82 5.40
N TYR A 242 19.42 12.11 5.14
CA TYR A 242 18.07 12.60 5.41
C TYR A 242 17.85 12.91 6.91
N LEU A 243 18.25 12.01 7.81
CA LEU A 243 18.14 12.20 9.25
C LEU A 243 18.98 13.41 9.73
N ARG A 244 20.21 13.56 9.21
CA ARG A 244 21.08 14.71 9.55
C ARG A 244 20.57 16.03 8.99
N ALA A 245 19.82 15.98 7.88
CA ALA A 245 19.14 17.17 7.34
C ALA A 245 17.92 17.59 8.15
N GLY A 246 17.45 16.79 9.09
CA GLY A 246 16.34 17.11 10.00
C GLY A 246 15.11 16.22 9.84
N GLY A 247 14.98 15.44 8.77
CA GLY A 247 13.84 14.51 8.58
C GLY A 247 13.75 13.45 9.70
N ARG A 248 12.54 13.09 10.10
CA ARG A 248 12.33 12.15 11.22
C ARG A 248 11.31 11.05 10.91
N GLY A 249 10.64 11.09 9.80
CA GLY A 249 9.65 10.08 9.41
C GLY A 249 9.95 9.43 8.07
N GLY A 250 9.56 8.19 7.90
CA GLY A 250 9.64 7.52 6.61
C GLY A 250 8.99 6.14 6.62
N VAL A 251 8.58 5.70 5.42
CA VAL A 251 7.97 4.40 5.20
C VAL A 251 9.03 3.35 4.86
N THR A 252 8.95 2.18 5.50
CA THR A 252 9.55 0.94 5.03
C THR A 252 8.54 0.16 4.20
N ARG A 253 9.00 -0.68 3.25
CA ARG A 253 8.07 -1.35 2.33
C ARG A 253 7.69 -2.76 2.76
N ALA A 254 8.61 -3.50 3.41
CA ALA A 254 8.34 -4.85 3.88
C ALA A 254 9.33 -5.30 4.96
N ILE A 255 8.90 -6.26 5.77
CA ILE A 255 9.74 -7.00 6.73
C ILE A 255 10.06 -8.36 6.10
N SER A 256 10.83 -8.37 5.02
CA SER A 256 11.03 -9.56 4.17
C SER A 256 12.29 -10.39 4.47
N ASN A 257 13.27 -9.78 5.15
CA ASN A 257 14.59 -10.40 5.37
C ASN A 257 14.76 -11.06 6.75
N GLY A 258 13.63 -11.32 7.44
CA GLY A 258 13.62 -11.78 8.83
C GLY A 258 13.53 -10.62 9.83
N GLY A 259 12.92 -10.89 10.97
CA GLY A 259 12.66 -9.88 12.00
C GLY A 259 13.92 -9.25 12.55
N GLY A 260 14.90 -10.09 12.88
CA GLY A 260 16.16 -9.62 13.45
C GLY A 260 17.01 -8.78 12.52
N ALA A 261 17.03 -9.09 11.22
CA ALA A 261 17.73 -8.27 10.23
C ALA A 261 17.07 -6.87 10.11
N HIS A 262 15.74 -6.82 10.12
CA HIS A 262 15.00 -5.56 10.08
C HIS A 262 15.22 -4.75 11.36
N ALA A 263 15.17 -5.38 12.54
CA ALA A 263 15.47 -4.75 13.83
C ALA A 263 16.87 -4.11 13.88
N LYS A 264 17.89 -4.80 13.35
CA LYS A 264 19.26 -4.23 13.27
C LYS A 264 19.32 -3.01 12.35
N TRP A 265 18.65 -3.07 11.21
CA TRP A 265 18.59 -1.94 10.30
C TRP A 265 17.88 -0.73 10.94
N THR A 266 16.72 -0.95 11.59
CA THR A 266 16.02 0.14 12.29
C THR A 266 16.84 0.70 13.46
N ASN A 267 17.58 -0.15 14.18
CA ASN A 267 18.52 0.31 15.21
C ASN A 267 19.60 1.24 14.62
N ALA A 268 20.12 0.95 13.42
CA ALA A 268 21.09 1.82 12.75
C ALA A 268 20.49 3.19 12.36
N LEU A 269 19.21 3.24 11.95
CA LEU A 269 18.49 4.52 11.76
C LEU A 269 18.35 5.30 13.06
N GLN A 270 17.96 4.63 14.15
CA GLN A 270 17.79 5.26 15.45
C GLN A 270 19.12 5.80 16.03
N GLU A 271 20.24 5.11 15.79
CA GLU A 271 21.57 5.59 16.19
C GLU A 271 21.91 6.94 15.54
N VAL A 272 21.63 7.07 14.23
CA VAL A 272 21.83 8.34 13.52
C VAL A 272 20.86 9.40 14.05
N ALA A 273 19.59 9.08 14.25
CA ALA A 273 18.59 9.99 14.77
C ALA A 273 18.96 10.52 16.17
N GLU A 274 19.42 9.63 17.07
CA GLU A 274 19.87 9.97 18.42
C GLU A 274 21.10 10.89 18.41
N SER A 275 21.97 10.77 17.39
CA SER A 275 23.15 11.65 17.23
C SER A 275 22.82 13.06 16.73
N CYS A 276 21.60 13.30 16.26
CA CYS A 276 21.15 14.57 15.72
C CYS A 276 20.66 15.52 16.83
N LEU A 277 20.50 16.80 16.46
CA LEU A 277 19.99 17.83 17.38
C LEU A 277 18.66 17.39 18.06
N TYR A 278 18.59 17.53 19.35
CA TYR A 278 17.50 17.12 20.27
C TYR A 278 17.31 15.61 20.40
N GLY A 279 18.10 14.76 19.75
CA GLY A 279 17.99 13.29 19.85
C GLY A 279 16.60 12.72 19.51
N ILE A 280 15.84 13.42 18.66
CA ILE A 280 14.46 13.04 18.30
C ILE A 280 14.51 11.71 17.52
N PRO A 281 13.82 10.66 18.01
CA PRO A 281 13.82 9.35 17.36
C PRO A 281 13.09 9.37 16.01
N ALA A 282 13.48 8.47 15.11
CA ALA A 282 12.83 8.31 13.82
C ALA A 282 11.50 7.54 13.96
N MET A 283 10.43 8.04 13.33
CA MET A 283 9.19 7.30 13.11
C MET A 283 9.35 6.41 11.88
N ILE A 284 9.22 5.11 12.07
CA ILE A 284 9.31 4.13 10.99
C ILE A 284 7.91 3.58 10.75
N SER A 285 7.35 3.95 9.61
CA SER A 285 6.01 3.51 9.21
C SER A 285 6.07 2.38 8.18
N ILE A 286 4.95 1.68 8.03
CA ILE A 286 4.74 0.65 7.02
C ILE A 286 3.32 0.78 6.45
N ASP A 287 3.15 0.52 5.15
CA ASP A 287 1.82 0.28 4.58
C ASP A 287 1.24 -1.03 5.13
N PRO A 288 -0.09 -1.21 5.17
CA PRO A 288 -0.69 -2.45 5.63
C PRO A 288 -0.04 -3.65 4.95
N SER A 289 0.61 -4.49 5.73
CA SER A 289 1.33 -5.69 5.27
C SER A 289 1.57 -6.61 6.46
N ASN A 290 0.52 -7.31 6.90
CA ASN A 290 0.61 -8.25 7.98
C ASN A 290 1.58 -9.39 7.63
N ILE A 291 2.36 -9.85 8.60
CA ILE A 291 3.41 -10.86 8.41
C ILE A 291 3.00 -12.20 9.02
N SER A 292 3.83 -13.22 8.87
CA SER A 292 3.58 -14.58 9.40
C SER A 292 2.27 -15.21 8.91
N GLY A 293 1.80 -14.83 7.71
CA GLY A 293 0.56 -15.37 7.13
C GLY A 293 -0.74 -14.82 7.72
N LEU A 294 -0.68 -13.83 8.59
CA LEU A 294 -1.87 -13.16 9.13
C LEU A 294 -2.65 -12.47 8.00
N ILE A 295 -3.96 -12.63 8.01
CA ILE A 295 -4.85 -11.97 7.05
C ILE A 295 -5.02 -10.48 7.35
N GLU A 296 -5.35 -9.71 6.30
CA GLU A 296 -5.57 -8.26 6.37
C GLU A 296 -6.67 -7.81 5.42
N SER A 297 -7.09 -6.56 5.51
CA SER A 297 -8.02 -5.92 4.57
C SER A 297 -9.29 -6.75 4.32
N VAL A 298 -9.71 -6.92 3.07
CA VAL A 298 -10.90 -7.71 2.70
C VAL A 298 -10.83 -9.17 3.16
N SER A 299 -9.62 -9.77 3.28
CA SER A 299 -9.48 -11.12 3.85
C SER A 299 -9.87 -11.14 5.33
N LEU A 300 -9.48 -10.13 6.11
CA LEU A 300 -9.88 -9.99 7.50
C LEU A 300 -11.39 -9.70 7.61
N ALA A 301 -11.88 -8.78 6.80
CA ALA A 301 -13.29 -8.43 6.77
C ALA A 301 -14.19 -9.63 6.44
N SER A 302 -13.74 -10.58 5.59
CA SER A 302 -14.53 -11.77 5.24
C SER A 302 -14.81 -12.70 6.43
N THR A 303 -14.06 -12.58 7.51
CA THR A 303 -14.38 -13.31 8.75
C THR A 303 -15.57 -12.72 9.50
N MET A 304 -15.88 -11.43 9.28
CA MET A 304 -16.89 -10.66 10.03
C MET A 304 -16.78 -10.80 11.56
N ASP A 305 -15.54 -10.92 12.03
CA ASP A 305 -15.18 -11.21 13.42
C ASP A 305 -14.28 -10.12 14.01
N PRO A 306 -14.88 -9.12 14.73
CA PRO A 306 -14.09 -8.06 15.37
C PRO A 306 -13.17 -8.55 16.50
N GLU A 307 -13.50 -9.68 17.16
CA GLU A 307 -12.64 -10.24 18.20
C GLU A 307 -11.37 -10.79 17.58
N LEU A 308 -11.49 -11.53 16.47
CA LEU A 308 -10.34 -11.98 15.68
C LEU A 308 -9.53 -10.80 15.11
N ALA A 309 -10.19 -9.72 14.69
CA ALA A 309 -9.51 -8.51 14.24
C ALA A 309 -8.64 -7.90 15.36
N ALA A 310 -9.13 -7.89 16.60
CA ALA A 310 -8.34 -7.44 17.74
C ALA A 310 -7.15 -8.37 18.04
N GLU A 311 -7.32 -9.69 17.95
CA GLU A 311 -6.23 -10.66 18.14
C GLU A 311 -5.14 -10.48 17.07
N ILE A 312 -5.52 -10.34 15.80
CA ILE A 312 -4.61 -10.06 14.69
C ILE A 312 -3.90 -8.72 14.91
N GLY A 313 -4.63 -7.67 15.31
CA GLY A 313 -4.05 -6.37 15.63
C GLY A 313 -2.96 -6.43 16.71
N LYS A 314 -3.20 -7.17 17.79
CA LYS A 314 -2.21 -7.39 18.88
C LYS A 314 -0.96 -8.09 18.36
N GLU A 315 -1.13 -9.19 17.61
CA GLU A 315 0.01 -9.96 17.10
C GLU A 315 0.79 -9.16 16.04
N THR A 316 0.09 -8.42 15.17
CA THR A 316 0.72 -7.53 14.19
C THR A 316 1.53 -6.43 14.87
N ALA A 317 0.97 -5.74 15.88
CA ALA A 317 1.67 -4.71 16.61
C ALA A 317 2.93 -5.23 17.28
N LYS A 318 2.86 -6.37 17.94
CA LYS A 318 3.99 -7.06 18.58
C LYS A 318 5.09 -7.37 17.56
N GLN A 319 4.74 -7.94 16.39
CA GLN A 319 5.71 -8.25 15.34
C GLN A 319 6.32 -6.98 14.72
N TYR A 320 5.52 -5.95 14.46
CA TYR A 320 5.99 -4.68 13.95
C TYR A 320 6.96 -4.01 14.91
N ARG A 321 6.59 -3.90 16.19
CA ARG A 321 7.47 -3.28 17.21
C ARG A 321 8.77 -4.04 17.38
N ALA A 322 8.74 -5.36 17.36
CA ALA A 322 9.96 -6.16 17.44
C ALA A 322 10.89 -5.92 16.23
N ALA A 323 10.34 -5.69 15.05
CA ALA A 323 11.10 -5.31 13.86
C ALA A 323 11.51 -3.81 13.82
N GLY A 324 11.03 -2.99 14.77
CA GLY A 324 11.32 -1.56 14.86
C GLY A 324 10.37 -0.63 14.11
N VAL A 325 9.24 -1.15 13.60
CA VAL A 325 8.17 -0.34 13.01
C VAL A 325 7.33 0.28 14.11
N THR A 326 7.05 1.58 14.03
CA THR A 326 6.37 2.38 15.05
C THR A 326 5.02 2.93 14.62
N ALA A 327 4.75 2.95 13.32
CA ALA A 327 3.50 3.45 12.77
C ALA A 327 2.99 2.59 11.60
N LEU A 328 1.66 2.46 11.50
CA LEU A 328 0.96 1.86 10.38
C LEU A 328 0.32 2.98 9.54
N LEU A 329 0.58 3.01 8.24
CA LEU A 329 -0.13 3.87 7.28
C LEU A 329 -1.46 3.20 6.89
N GLY A 330 -2.33 3.10 7.85
CA GLY A 330 -3.57 2.33 7.76
C GLY A 330 -4.27 2.19 9.11
N PRO A 331 -5.30 1.32 9.14
CA PRO A 331 -5.86 0.57 8.02
C PRO A 331 -6.60 1.44 7.00
N GLN A 332 -6.87 0.89 5.80
CA GLN A 332 -7.70 1.53 4.80
C GLN A 332 -9.18 1.23 5.10
N VAL A 333 -9.91 2.26 5.51
CA VAL A 333 -11.32 2.14 5.97
C VAL A 333 -12.32 2.76 5.00
N ASP A 334 -11.91 2.98 3.78
CA ASP A 334 -12.79 3.47 2.72
C ASP A 334 -13.95 2.51 2.51
N ILE A 335 -15.17 3.02 2.48
CA ILE A 335 -16.36 2.24 2.13
C ILE A 335 -16.35 2.10 0.62
N SER A 336 -15.92 0.95 0.14
CA SER A 336 -15.66 0.76 -1.28
C SER A 336 -16.88 0.26 -2.04
N SER A 337 -16.99 0.68 -3.30
CA SER A 337 -17.87 -0.01 -4.24
C SER A 337 -17.19 -1.26 -4.82
N PRO A 338 -17.94 -2.24 -5.34
CA PRO A 338 -17.35 -3.42 -5.99
C PRO A 338 -16.45 -3.12 -7.20
N ILE A 339 -16.58 -1.94 -7.80
CA ILE A 339 -15.74 -1.51 -8.94
C ILE A 339 -14.56 -0.62 -8.53
N MET A 340 -14.44 -0.27 -7.25
CA MET A 340 -13.32 0.54 -6.79
C MET A 340 -11.98 -0.13 -7.10
N SER A 341 -11.05 0.60 -7.72
CA SER A 341 -9.74 0.08 -8.14
C SER A 341 -8.90 -0.48 -6.98
N ARG A 342 -9.07 0.06 -5.79
CA ARG A 342 -8.30 -0.28 -4.58
C ARG A 342 -9.16 -1.03 -3.54
N ALA A 343 -10.26 -1.67 -3.95
CA ALA A 343 -11.18 -2.35 -3.04
C ALA A 343 -10.50 -3.43 -2.18
N GLY A 344 -9.52 -4.15 -2.73
CA GLY A 344 -8.77 -5.18 -2.02
C GLY A 344 -8.03 -4.71 -0.77
N GLY A 345 -7.73 -3.42 -0.64
CA GLY A 345 -7.11 -2.82 0.55
C GLY A 345 -8.07 -2.44 1.66
N THR A 346 -9.38 -2.44 1.40
CA THR A 346 -10.45 -1.98 2.31
C THR A 346 -11.00 -3.11 3.19
N TYR A 347 -12.04 -2.82 3.97
CA TYR A 347 -12.84 -3.82 4.67
C TYR A 347 -14.19 -4.12 3.96
N GLY A 348 -14.33 -3.71 2.68
CA GLY A 348 -15.49 -3.97 1.87
C GLY A 348 -16.45 -2.78 1.78
N GLU A 349 -17.71 -3.06 1.46
CA GLU A 349 -18.69 -2.04 1.10
C GLU A 349 -19.65 -1.64 2.24
N ASP A 350 -19.59 -2.29 3.40
CA ASP A 350 -20.55 -2.06 4.48
C ASP A 350 -19.96 -1.19 5.59
N PRO A 351 -20.61 -0.03 5.91
CA PRO A 351 -20.13 0.88 6.94
C PRO A 351 -20.10 0.29 8.36
N GLN A 352 -21.06 -0.61 8.71
CA GLN A 352 -21.08 -1.23 10.03
C GLN A 352 -19.94 -2.26 10.18
N LEU A 353 -19.70 -3.06 9.15
CA LEU A 353 -18.60 -4.03 9.15
C LEU A 353 -17.26 -3.30 9.25
N THR A 354 -17.06 -2.27 8.43
CA THR A 354 -15.82 -1.46 8.43
C THR A 354 -15.60 -0.80 9.79
N LEU A 355 -16.66 -0.23 10.39
CA LEU A 355 -16.62 0.36 11.73
C LEU A 355 -16.15 -0.66 12.78
N ASP A 356 -16.75 -1.84 12.81
CA ASP A 356 -16.50 -2.87 13.82
C ASP A 356 -15.06 -3.42 13.71
N ILE A 357 -14.66 -3.81 12.50
CA ILE A 357 -13.32 -4.40 12.24
C ILE A 357 -12.23 -3.36 12.47
N ALA A 358 -12.37 -2.16 11.90
CA ALA A 358 -11.37 -1.11 12.04
C ALA A 358 -11.19 -0.66 13.48
N THR A 359 -12.31 -0.46 14.22
CA THR A 359 -12.24 -0.06 15.63
C THR A 359 -11.52 -1.09 16.48
N ALA A 360 -11.86 -2.38 16.30
CA ALA A 360 -11.24 -3.47 17.03
C ALA A 360 -9.75 -3.62 16.72
N TYR A 361 -9.39 -3.60 15.43
CA TYR A 361 -8.03 -3.73 14.95
C TYR A 361 -7.16 -2.54 15.42
N VAL A 362 -7.60 -1.29 15.19
CA VAL A 362 -6.85 -0.08 15.55
C VAL A 362 -6.68 0.03 17.07
N ASN A 363 -7.74 -0.25 17.84
CA ASN A 363 -7.65 -0.24 19.30
C ASN A 363 -6.60 -1.25 19.81
N ALA A 364 -6.56 -2.44 19.22
CA ALA A 364 -5.61 -3.46 19.58
C ALA A 364 -4.16 -3.11 19.16
N MET A 365 -3.98 -2.56 17.96
CA MET A 365 -2.68 -2.10 17.46
C MET A 365 -2.06 -1.01 18.32
N GLN A 366 -2.86 -0.07 18.83
CA GLN A 366 -2.37 1.07 19.58
C GLN A 366 -2.17 0.79 21.06
N SER A 367 -2.70 -0.31 21.59
CA SER A 367 -2.61 -0.63 23.02
C SER A 367 -1.47 -1.58 23.34
N THR A 368 -0.82 -1.34 24.47
CA THR A 368 0.06 -2.32 25.14
C THR A 368 -0.77 -3.10 26.17
N TYR A 369 -0.53 -4.39 26.30
CA TYR A 369 -1.27 -5.26 27.21
C TYR A 369 -0.37 -5.87 28.27
N ASP A 370 -0.92 -6.12 29.47
CA ASP A 370 -0.23 -6.87 30.52
C ASP A 370 -0.33 -8.39 30.30
N GLU A 371 0.29 -9.17 31.18
CA GLU A 371 0.29 -10.64 31.14
C GLU A 371 -1.12 -11.26 31.29
N ASN A 372 -2.10 -10.51 31.78
CA ASN A 372 -3.49 -10.93 31.93
C ASN A 372 -4.36 -10.45 30.74
N GLY A 373 -3.78 -9.72 29.78
CA GLY A 373 -4.48 -9.14 28.64
C GLY A 373 -5.23 -7.85 28.98
N GLU A 374 -4.92 -7.18 30.12
CA GLU A 374 -5.49 -5.88 30.43
C GLU A 374 -4.84 -4.79 29.57
N ASP A 375 -5.66 -3.94 28.95
CA ASP A 375 -5.21 -2.78 28.19
C ASP A 375 -4.52 -1.77 29.13
N LEU A 376 -3.24 -1.52 28.90
CA LEU A 376 -2.44 -0.53 29.62
C LEU A 376 -2.43 0.85 28.92
N GLY A 377 -2.96 0.95 27.70
CA GLY A 377 -2.86 2.12 26.83
C GLY A 377 -1.55 2.17 26.06
N TRP A 378 -1.09 3.38 25.77
CA TRP A 378 0.16 3.58 25.04
C TRP A 378 1.37 2.98 25.76
N GLY A 379 2.26 2.36 25.00
CA GLY A 379 3.47 1.77 25.54
C GLY A 379 4.39 1.15 24.48
N PRO A 380 5.37 0.33 24.89
CA PRO A 380 6.42 -0.16 24.00
C PRO A 380 5.94 -1.16 22.94
N GLU A 381 4.76 -1.75 23.08
CA GLU A 381 4.17 -2.66 22.09
C GLU A 381 3.16 -1.93 21.17
N SER A 382 2.87 -0.68 21.44
CA SER A 382 1.92 0.13 20.65
C SER A 382 2.49 0.50 19.29
N VAL A 383 1.66 0.42 18.23
CA VAL A 383 1.91 0.94 16.89
C VAL A 383 0.88 2.03 16.60
N TYR A 384 1.34 3.22 16.24
CA TYR A 384 0.44 4.33 15.92
C TYR A 384 -0.20 4.12 14.56
N CYS A 385 -1.53 4.22 14.46
CA CYS A 385 -2.27 4.03 13.22
C CYS A 385 -2.62 5.37 12.56
N PHE A 386 -2.38 5.48 11.24
CA PHE A 386 -2.89 6.55 10.39
C PHE A 386 -4.00 5.99 9.52
N THR A 387 -5.22 5.99 10.05
CA THR A 387 -6.40 5.45 9.34
C THR A 387 -6.66 6.24 8.06
N LYS A 388 -6.92 5.55 6.93
CA LYS A 388 -6.96 6.16 5.60
C LYS A 388 -8.14 5.70 4.74
N HIS A 389 -8.60 6.48 3.74
CA HIS A 389 -8.19 7.86 3.44
C HIS A 389 -9.33 8.80 3.82
N TYR A 390 -9.05 9.72 4.72
CA TYR A 390 -10.08 10.62 5.25
C TYR A 390 -10.56 11.61 4.18
N GLY A 391 -11.86 11.55 3.87
CA GLY A 391 -12.51 12.38 2.86
C GLY A 391 -13.57 11.62 2.06
N GLY A 392 -13.58 10.28 2.15
CA GLY A 392 -14.55 9.44 1.43
C GLY A 392 -14.03 8.80 0.15
N ALA A 393 -12.73 8.53 0.08
CA ALA A 393 -12.04 7.99 -1.10
C ALA A 393 -12.64 6.69 -1.68
N GLY A 394 -13.53 6.00 -0.94
CA GLY A 394 -14.25 4.82 -1.43
C GLY A 394 -15.24 5.10 -2.57
N SER A 395 -15.70 6.35 -2.72
CA SER A 395 -16.66 6.77 -3.75
C SER A 395 -16.01 7.55 -4.90
N THR A 396 -14.79 7.18 -5.31
CA THR A 396 -14.19 7.76 -6.51
C THR A 396 -15.04 7.49 -7.74
N GLU A 397 -15.22 8.49 -8.59
CA GLU A 397 -16.12 8.44 -9.74
C GLU A 397 -15.85 7.23 -10.65
N GLY A 398 -16.84 6.34 -10.77
CA GLY A 398 -16.73 5.10 -11.56
C GLY A 398 -15.64 4.15 -11.06
N GLY A 399 -15.28 4.20 -9.77
CA GLY A 399 -14.25 3.35 -9.16
C GLY A 399 -12.83 3.60 -9.65
N ARG A 400 -12.57 4.72 -10.33
CA ARG A 400 -11.24 5.05 -10.86
C ARG A 400 -10.26 5.35 -9.74
N ASP A 401 -8.99 5.07 -10.02
CA ASP A 401 -7.90 5.28 -9.07
C ASP A 401 -7.60 6.78 -8.88
N ASP A 402 -7.62 7.26 -7.64
CA ASP A 402 -7.44 8.65 -7.26
C ASP A 402 -6.00 9.19 -7.42
N HIS A 403 -5.02 8.31 -7.64
CA HIS A 403 -3.68 8.72 -8.07
C HIS A 403 -3.65 9.21 -9.51
N THR A 404 -4.70 8.95 -10.29
CA THR A 404 -4.76 9.24 -11.72
C THR A 404 -5.67 10.42 -12.01
N TYR A 405 -5.42 11.12 -13.13
CA TYR A 405 -6.27 12.23 -13.56
C TYR A 405 -7.75 11.82 -13.70
N GLY A 406 -8.01 10.58 -14.13
CA GLY A 406 -9.35 10.02 -14.25
C GLY A 406 -10.09 9.86 -12.92
N GLY A 407 -9.39 9.59 -11.84
CA GLY A 407 -9.93 9.36 -10.50
C GLY A 407 -9.83 10.54 -9.54
N ARG A 408 -9.48 11.73 -10.03
CA ARG A 408 -9.26 12.92 -9.18
C ARG A 408 -10.49 13.47 -8.46
N TYR A 409 -11.66 12.87 -8.64
CA TYR A 409 -12.88 13.26 -7.96
C TYR A 409 -13.47 12.13 -7.12
N THR A 410 -13.81 12.46 -5.88
CA THR A 410 -14.68 11.68 -5.03
C THR A 410 -16.08 12.28 -5.10
N VAL A 411 -17.07 11.47 -5.45
CA VAL A 411 -18.40 11.96 -5.86
C VAL A 411 -19.50 11.43 -4.94
N PHE A 412 -20.48 12.27 -4.64
CA PHE A 412 -21.57 11.94 -3.73
C PHE A 412 -22.96 12.15 -4.38
N PRO A 413 -23.27 11.41 -5.47
CA PRO A 413 -24.56 11.53 -6.16
C PRO A 413 -25.75 11.09 -5.31
N GLY A 414 -25.54 10.19 -4.34
CA GLY A 414 -26.54 9.74 -3.41
C GLY A 414 -26.69 10.59 -2.15
N GLU A 415 -25.94 11.71 -2.04
CA GLU A 415 -25.91 12.56 -0.83
C GLU A 415 -25.50 11.77 0.44
N ASN A 416 -24.60 10.78 0.31
CA ASN A 416 -24.30 9.80 1.35
C ASN A 416 -22.87 9.92 1.93
N LEU A 417 -22.24 11.10 1.83
CA LEU A 417 -20.91 11.37 2.42
C LEU A 417 -20.82 10.93 3.89
N GLU A 418 -21.91 11.12 4.65
CA GLU A 418 -21.92 10.79 6.08
C GLU A 418 -21.64 9.30 6.34
N ALA A 419 -22.10 8.39 5.48
CA ALA A 419 -21.82 6.96 5.58
C ALA A 419 -20.32 6.66 5.49
N HIS A 420 -19.59 7.38 4.63
CA HIS A 420 -18.14 7.24 4.46
C HIS A 420 -17.32 7.81 5.63
N LEU A 421 -17.94 8.57 6.52
CA LEU A 421 -17.31 9.17 7.69
C LEU A 421 -17.60 8.43 9.00
N ILE A 422 -18.54 7.48 9.01
CA ILE A 422 -18.96 6.73 10.22
C ILE A 422 -17.76 6.08 10.92
N THR A 423 -16.92 5.36 10.19
CA THR A 423 -15.78 4.66 10.78
C THR A 423 -14.80 5.61 11.47
N TYR A 424 -14.66 6.82 10.94
CA TYR A 424 -13.82 7.84 11.58
C TYR A 424 -14.45 8.35 12.87
N PHE A 425 -15.66 8.90 12.82
CA PHE A 425 -16.27 9.59 13.95
C PHE A 425 -16.81 8.65 15.02
N ASP A 426 -17.40 7.52 14.66
CA ASP A 426 -17.97 6.56 15.62
C ASP A 426 -16.95 5.49 16.07
N GLY A 427 -15.86 5.31 15.32
CA GLY A 427 -14.88 4.27 15.56
C GLY A 427 -13.50 4.80 15.95
N VAL A 428 -12.66 5.05 14.94
CA VAL A 428 -11.22 5.27 15.17
C VAL A 428 -10.88 6.61 15.85
N PHE A 429 -11.81 7.55 15.94
CA PHE A 429 -11.67 8.75 16.76
C PHE A 429 -12.22 8.56 18.19
N ASN A 430 -12.96 7.47 18.44
CA ASN A 430 -13.59 7.13 19.69
C ASN A 430 -13.28 5.69 20.10
N LEU A 431 -12.00 5.31 20.09
CA LEU A 431 -11.59 3.97 20.48
C LEU A 431 -12.02 3.63 21.91
N PRO A 432 -12.50 2.40 22.16
CA PRO A 432 -13.01 1.99 23.46
C PRO A 432 -11.90 1.87 24.51
N GLY A 433 -10.65 1.64 24.08
CA GLY A 433 -9.48 1.47 24.95
C GLY A 433 -8.93 2.78 25.51
N LYS A 434 -7.75 2.70 26.09
CA LYS A 434 -7.11 3.86 26.76
C LYS A 434 -6.44 4.83 25.79
N THR A 435 -6.14 4.42 24.57
CA THR A 435 -5.46 5.26 23.56
C THR A 435 -6.37 6.27 22.87
N LYS A 436 -7.66 6.07 22.89
CA LYS A 436 -8.75 6.97 22.54
C LYS A 436 -8.91 7.30 21.07
N SER A 437 -7.84 7.59 20.32
CA SER A 437 -7.95 8.05 18.93
C SER A 437 -6.74 7.64 18.10
N SER A 438 -6.97 7.36 16.81
CA SER A 438 -5.90 7.18 15.82
C SER A 438 -5.54 8.50 15.14
N GLY A 439 -4.45 8.50 14.34
CA GLY A 439 -4.19 9.51 13.33
C GLY A 439 -5.04 9.27 12.07
N ILE A 440 -4.96 10.21 11.13
CA ILE A 440 -5.54 10.07 9.79
C ILE A 440 -4.52 10.33 8.70
N MET A 441 -4.76 9.68 7.55
CA MET A 441 -4.19 10.08 6.26
C MET A 441 -5.33 10.62 5.39
N THR A 442 -5.11 11.77 4.75
CA THR A 442 -6.11 12.39 3.88
C THR A 442 -6.12 11.73 2.50
N GLU A 443 -7.28 11.78 1.82
CA GLU A 443 -7.41 11.32 0.43
C GLU A 443 -6.69 12.23 -0.58
N TYR A 444 -6.53 11.76 -1.81
CA TYR A 444 -6.03 12.58 -2.93
C TYR A 444 -7.12 13.42 -3.58
N ALA A 445 -8.33 12.89 -3.66
CA ALA A 445 -9.36 13.39 -4.55
C ALA A 445 -9.96 14.74 -4.10
N ILE A 446 -10.58 15.42 -5.06
CA ILE A 446 -11.40 16.61 -4.83
C ILE A 446 -12.84 16.14 -4.62
N ASN A 447 -13.49 16.58 -3.56
CA ASN A 447 -14.87 16.19 -3.26
C ASN A 447 -15.88 16.96 -4.12
N VAL A 448 -16.83 16.22 -4.69
CA VAL A 448 -17.87 16.73 -5.59
C VAL A 448 -19.25 16.24 -5.16
N ASP A 449 -20.21 17.14 -5.07
CA ASP A 449 -21.58 16.82 -4.70
C ASP A 449 -22.42 16.24 -5.86
N LYS A 450 -23.67 15.92 -5.58
CA LYS A 450 -24.62 15.37 -6.56
C LYS A 450 -24.88 16.28 -7.77
N ASP A 451 -24.64 17.55 -7.68
CA ASP A 451 -24.86 18.54 -8.74
C ASP A 451 -23.57 18.82 -9.54
N GLY A 452 -22.49 18.10 -9.24
CA GLY A 452 -21.19 18.26 -9.87
C GLY A 452 -20.41 19.49 -9.38
N LYS A 453 -20.74 20.01 -8.19
CA LYS A 453 -20.06 21.15 -7.58
C LYS A 453 -19.00 20.65 -6.59
N GLN A 454 -17.80 21.19 -6.68
CA GLN A 454 -16.74 20.95 -5.70
C GLN A 454 -17.09 21.62 -4.37
N PHE A 455 -16.73 20.99 -3.25
CA PHE A 455 -16.90 21.55 -1.92
C PHE A 455 -15.63 21.43 -1.07
N GLY A 456 -15.45 22.37 -0.15
CA GLY A 456 -14.22 22.47 0.64
C GLY A 456 -13.05 23.08 -0.15
N GLY A 457 -13.34 23.82 -1.21
CA GLY A 457 -12.38 24.39 -2.15
C GLY A 457 -12.19 23.54 -3.41
N GLU A 458 -11.42 24.05 -4.36
CA GLU A 458 -11.08 23.34 -5.60
C GLU A 458 -9.81 22.47 -5.43
N TRP A 459 -9.61 21.87 -4.25
CA TRP A 459 -8.36 21.31 -3.79
C TRP A 459 -8.50 19.83 -3.41
N ALA A 460 -7.41 19.09 -3.58
CA ALA A 460 -7.23 17.73 -3.05
C ALA A 460 -7.58 17.64 -1.55
N GLY A 461 -7.91 16.43 -1.09
CA GLY A 461 -8.35 16.19 0.30
C GLY A 461 -7.44 16.74 1.37
N ALA A 462 -6.12 16.76 1.14
CA ALA A 462 -5.14 17.35 2.05
C ALA A 462 -5.31 18.88 2.26
N TYR A 463 -6.01 19.56 1.38
CA TYR A 463 -6.26 21.01 1.43
C TYR A 463 -7.74 21.36 1.60
N ASN A 464 -8.62 20.36 1.72
CA ASN A 464 -10.07 20.53 1.75
C ASN A 464 -10.51 21.16 3.07
N GLU A 465 -10.87 22.46 3.03
CA GLU A 465 -11.25 23.23 4.21
C GLU A 465 -12.50 22.69 4.91
N PHE A 466 -13.47 22.19 4.15
CA PHE A 466 -14.69 21.63 4.71
C PHE A 466 -14.38 20.36 5.53
N MET A 467 -13.57 19.43 5.01
CA MET A 467 -13.24 18.20 5.72
C MET A 467 -12.46 18.49 7.01
N TYR A 468 -11.54 19.45 7.01
CA TYR A 468 -10.85 19.86 8.24
C TYR A 468 -11.80 20.55 9.23
N SER A 469 -12.80 21.32 8.76
CA SER A 469 -13.79 21.94 9.65
C SER A 469 -14.63 20.92 10.44
N LEU A 470 -14.83 19.71 9.91
CA LEU A 470 -15.52 18.63 10.64
C LEU A 470 -14.64 18.07 11.78
N LEU A 471 -13.32 17.99 11.55
CA LEU A 471 -12.37 17.59 12.59
C LEU A 471 -12.31 18.61 13.73
N ASP A 472 -12.28 19.89 13.38
CA ASP A 472 -12.28 20.98 14.36
C ASP A 472 -13.56 21.00 15.21
N GLU A 473 -14.72 20.72 14.60
CA GLU A 473 -16.02 20.69 15.27
C GLU A 473 -16.09 19.62 16.37
N VAL A 474 -15.46 18.46 16.15
CA VAL A 474 -15.40 17.40 17.16
C VAL A 474 -14.18 17.52 18.07
N GLY A 475 -13.32 18.52 17.88
CA GLY A 475 -12.10 18.71 18.66
C GLY A 475 -11.02 17.64 18.41
N TYR A 476 -10.94 17.11 17.19
CA TYR A 476 -9.95 16.10 16.82
C TYR A 476 -8.52 16.67 16.82
N ASP A 477 -7.65 16.11 17.66
CA ASP A 477 -6.29 16.65 17.91
C ASP A 477 -5.16 15.61 17.68
N SER A 478 -5.45 14.47 17.02
CA SER A 478 -4.42 13.49 16.65
C SER A 478 -3.69 13.89 15.37
N LEU A 479 -2.60 13.16 15.03
CA LEU A 479 -1.78 13.48 13.85
C LEU A 479 -2.59 13.32 12.55
N LYS A 480 -2.32 14.25 11.64
CA LYS A 480 -2.85 14.29 10.26
C LYS A 480 -1.66 14.22 9.30
N ILE A 481 -1.53 13.09 8.59
CA ILE A 481 -0.55 12.89 7.52
C ILE A 481 -1.24 13.02 6.16
N THR A 482 -0.55 13.55 5.15
CA THR A 482 -1.03 13.46 3.77
C THR A 482 -0.67 12.12 3.14
N ASP A 483 -1.36 11.75 2.09
CA ASP A 483 -0.87 10.70 1.20
C ASP A 483 0.36 11.20 0.39
N TRP A 484 0.99 10.32 -0.40
CA TRP A 484 2.25 10.56 -1.11
C TRP A 484 2.04 11.42 -2.36
N GLY A 485 2.98 12.33 -2.61
CA GLY A 485 2.95 13.19 -3.80
C GLY A 485 2.11 14.44 -3.70
N VAL A 486 1.40 14.68 -2.61
CA VAL A 486 0.52 15.85 -2.43
C VAL A 486 1.28 17.18 -2.51
N PHE A 487 2.53 17.23 -2.09
CA PHE A 487 3.34 18.47 -2.13
C PHE A 487 4.31 18.53 -3.31
N GLY A 488 4.91 17.40 -3.69
CA GLY A 488 5.93 17.31 -4.74
C GLY A 488 5.44 16.76 -6.07
N GLY A 489 4.25 16.20 -6.10
CA GLY A 489 3.74 15.42 -7.24
C GLY A 489 4.26 13.98 -7.24
N LEU A 490 3.61 13.12 -7.99
CA LEU A 490 4.04 11.75 -8.22
C LEU A 490 5.00 11.70 -9.42
N GLY A 491 6.29 11.71 -9.15
CA GLY A 491 7.33 11.79 -10.17
C GLY A 491 7.41 13.20 -10.81
N ASP A 492 7.57 13.28 -12.15
CA ASP A 492 7.61 14.56 -12.88
C ASP A 492 6.21 15.14 -13.13
N LYS A 493 5.17 14.68 -12.46
CA LYS A 493 3.79 14.85 -12.90
C LYS A 493 2.90 15.41 -11.80
N THR A 494 1.72 15.81 -12.24
CA THR A 494 0.70 16.47 -11.43
C THR A 494 -0.12 15.51 -10.57
N GLY A 495 0.08 14.20 -10.66
CA GLY A 495 -0.61 13.22 -9.80
C GLY A 495 -0.45 13.56 -8.33
N GLY A 496 -1.55 13.57 -7.58
CA GLY A 496 -1.60 13.96 -6.16
C GLY A 496 -1.68 15.47 -5.90
N LEU A 497 -1.49 16.31 -6.92
CA LEU A 497 -1.55 17.78 -6.79
C LEU A 497 -2.92 18.36 -7.15
N TRP A 498 -3.98 17.56 -7.21
CA TRP A 498 -5.27 17.97 -7.77
C TRP A 498 -5.75 19.30 -7.19
N GLY A 499 -5.95 20.29 -8.06
CA GLY A 499 -6.31 21.65 -7.72
C GLY A 499 -5.14 22.58 -7.33
N ALA A 500 -4.00 22.04 -6.91
CA ALA A 500 -2.84 22.79 -6.43
C ALA A 500 -1.66 22.79 -7.42
N GLU A 501 -1.88 22.40 -8.68
CA GLU A 501 -0.82 22.19 -9.66
C GLU A 501 -0.09 23.46 -10.04
N GLU A 502 -0.77 24.62 -10.04
CA GLU A 502 -0.19 25.91 -10.36
C GLU A 502 0.59 26.52 -9.18
N LEU A 503 0.41 25.99 -7.97
CA LEU A 503 1.17 26.47 -6.79
C LEU A 503 2.59 25.90 -6.80
N SER A 504 3.55 26.69 -6.34
CA SER A 504 4.89 26.18 -6.05
C SER A 504 4.86 25.21 -4.88
N THR A 505 5.89 24.38 -4.74
CA THR A 505 6.01 23.45 -3.61
C THR A 505 5.96 24.19 -2.26
N ALA A 506 6.59 25.37 -2.17
CA ALA A 506 6.56 26.18 -0.95
C ALA A 506 5.15 26.67 -0.60
N GLU A 507 4.39 27.11 -1.60
CA GLU A 507 2.99 27.54 -1.42
C GLU A 507 2.09 26.38 -1.03
N ARG A 508 2.27 25.19 -1.63
CA ARG A 508 1.54 23.98 -1.24
C ARG A 508 1.82 23.56 0.21
N LEU A 509 3.07 23.60 0.64
CA LEU A 509 3.46 23.33 2.03
C LEU A 509 2.81 24.32 3.00
N ALA A 510 2.89 25.63 2.68
CA ALA A 510 2.26 26.66 3.47
C ALA A 510 0.75 26.48 3.59
N LEU A 511 0.08 26.17 2.48
CA LEU A 511 -1.36 25.88 2.44
C LEU A 511 -1.72 24.65 3.29
N GLY A 512 -0.99 23.53 3.14
CA GLY A 512 -1.23 22.33 3.93
C GLY A 512 -1.12 22.56 5.44
N TRP A 513 -0.11 23.27 5.89
CA TRP A 513 0.03 23.62 7.31
C TRP A 513 -1.09 24.55 7.80
N GLN A 514 -1.51 25.54 6.99
CA GLN A 514 -2.65 26.40 7.33
C GLN A 514 -3.97 25.61 7.45
N ARG A 515 -4.11 24.51 6.72
CA ARG A 515 -5.28 23.59 6.82
C ARG A 515 -5.18 22.64 8.01
N GLY A 516 -4.01 22.49 8.64
CA GLY A 516 -3.82 21.66 9.83
C GLY A 516 -3.12 20.33 9.58
N VAL A 517 -2.49 20.14 8.41
CA VAL A 517 -1.58 19.02 8.17
C VAL A 517 -0.45 19.06 9.21
N ASN A 518 -0.17 17.90 9.82
CA ASN A 518 0.94 17.77 10.78
C ASN A 518 2.17 17.14 10.12
N VAL A 519 1.99 16.04 9.37
CA VAL A 519 3.07 15.23 8.81
C VAL A 519 2.96 15.23 7.29
N LEU A 520 4.10 15.43 6.61
CA LEU A 520 4.18 15.60 5.16
C LEU A 520 4.45 14.24 4.50
N GLY A 521 3.41 13.48 4.19
CA GLY A 521 3.52 12.13 3.61
C GLY A 521 4.16 12.16 2.22
N GLY A 522 5.08 11.21 1.98
CA GLY A 522 5.82 11.09 0.73
C GLY A 522 6.73 12.27 0.38
N PHE A 523 6.96 13.16 1.34
CA PHE A 523 7.79 14.34 1.17
C PHE A 523 9.01 14.27 2.07
N GLY A 524 10.20 14.43 1.49
CA GLY A 524 11.43 14.36 2.26
C GLY A 524 12.42 13.29 1.79
N GLY A 525 12.45 13.00 0.49
CA GLY A 525 13.62 12.37 -0.11
C GLY A 525 14.84 13.29 -0.04
N TYR A 526 16.01 12.77 -0.41
CA TYR A 526 17.33 13.45 -0.26
C TYR A 526 17.44 14.89 -0.71
N GLY A 527 16.59 15.32 -1.66
CA GLY A 527 16.60 16.68 -2.17
C GLY A 527 15.45 17.56 -1.68
N GLU A 528 14.44 16.95 -1.09
CA GLU A 528 13.16 17.61 -0.83
C GLU A 528 13.03 18.14 0.61
N VAL A 529 13.69 17.51 1.57
CA VAL A 529 13.62 17.96 2.98
C VAL A 529 13.98 19.43 3.14
N GLY A 530 14.92 19.95 2.35
CA GLY A 530 15.26 21.37 2.31
C GLY A 530 14.12 22.29 1.88
N ALA A 531 13.20 21.82 1.04
CA ALA A 531 12.02 22.58 0.60
C ALA A 531 11.03 22.86 1.75
N CYS A 532 11.06 22.06 2.83
CA CYS A 532 10.28 22.33 4.04
C CYS A 532 10.67 23.68 4.69
N ALA A 533 11.96 24.04 4.67
CA ALA A 533 12.41 25.33 5.17
C ALA A 533 11.91 26.51 4.29
N ASP A 534 11.82 26.28 2.97
CA ASP A 534 11.27 27.30 2.06
C ASP A 534 9.74 27.41 2.22
N GLY A 535 9.04 26.27 2.44
CA GLY A 535 7.62 26.27 2.82
C GLY A 535 7.34 27.03 4.10
N TYR A 536 8.19 26.88 5.13
CA TYR A 536 8.07 27.68 6.36
C TYR A 536 8.24 29.18 6.11
N LYS A 537 9.23 29.59 5.30
CA LYS A 537 9.43 30.99 4.92
C LYS A 537 8.22 31.54 4.16
N GLU A 538 7.65 30.73 3.26
CA GLU A 538 6.44 31.11 2.54
C GLU A 538 5.27 31.27 3.50
N LEU A 539 5.03 30.32 4.40
CA LEU A 539 4.01 30.41 5.45
C LEU A 539 4.19 31.70 6.28
N ALA A 540 5.41 31.95 6.77
CA ALA A 540 5.71 33.14 7.54
C ALA A 540 5.52 34.45 6.74
N SER A 541 5.74 34.41 5.42
CA SER A 541 5.50 35.56 4.55
C SER A 541 4.02 35.88 4.40
N GLN A 542 3.17 34.85 4.41
CA GLN A 542 1.71 34.98 4.23
C GLN A 542 0.99 35.41 5.50
N ILE A 543 1.34 34.84 6.67
CA ILE A 543 0.58 35.03 7.92
C ILE A 543 1.40 35.66 9.06
N GLY A 544 2.70 35.88 8.88
CA GLY A 544 3.61 36.35 9.92
C GLY A 544 4.36 35.22 10.65
N GLU A 545 5.57 35.54 11.13
CA GLU A 545 6.46 34.53 11.74
C GLU A 545 5.90 33.95 13.04
N GLU A 546 5.20 34.75 13.85
CA GLU A 546 4.63 34.32 15.14
C GLU A 546 3.53 33.27 14.90
N GLU A 547 2.59 33.52 13.98
CA GLU A 547 1.51 32.60 13.65
C GLU A 547 2.02 31.34 12.95
N ALA A 548 2.98 31.51 12.02
CA ALA A 548 3.62 30.38 11.36
C ALA A 548 4.31 29.45 12.36
N ASN A 549 5.03 30.03 13.34
CA ASN A 549 5.62 29.25 14.43
C ASN A 549 4.57 28.56 15.30
N ALA A 550 3.43 29.20 15.60
CA ALA A 550 2.37 28.61 16.39
C ALA A 550 1.80 27.35 15.71
N ILE A 551 1.54 27.43 14.40
CA ILE A 551 1.04 26.29 13.60
C ILE A 551 2.04 25.14 13.65
N LEU A 552 3.32 25.40 13.36
CA LEU A 552 4.33 24.33 13.36
C LEU A 552 4.64 23.80 14.77
N SER A 553 4.55 24.64 15.81
CA SER A 553 4.69 24.18 17.20
C SER A 553 3.58 23.22 17.58
N LYS A 554 2.33 23.46 17.14
CA LYS A 554 1.23 22.54 17.38
C LYS A 554 1.43 21.21 16.65
N ALA A 555 1.88 21.24 15.40
CA ALA A 555 2.18 20.04 14.62
C ALA A 555 3.33 19.22 15.26
N ALA A 556 4.42 19.89 15.67
CA ALA A 556 5.54 19.25 16.35
C ALA A 556 5.15 18.68 17.72
N TYR A 557 4.37 19.44 18.51
CA TYR A 557 3.82 18.96 19.77
C TYR A 557 3.04 17.66 19.60
N ASN A 558 2.11 17.59 18.65
CA ASN A 558 1.33 16.38 18.38
C ASN A 558 2.23 15.19 18.00
N TYR A 559 3.26 15.44 17.17
CA TYR A 559 4.25 14.43 16.81
C TYR A 559 5.00 13.91 18.05
N PHE A 560 5.47 14.81 18.92
CA PHE A 560 6.20 14.44 20.13
C PHE A 560 5.34 13.68 21.14
N VAL A 561 4.07 14.07 21.31
CA VAL A 561 3.11 13.35 22.15
C VAL A 561 3.02 11.89 21.69
N VAL A 562 2.89 11.64 20.38
CA VAL A 562 2.85 10.29 19.83
C VAL A 562 4.15 9.53 20.11
N MET A 563 5.31 10.10 19.78
CA MET A 563 6.60 9.42 19.91
C MET A 563 6.97 9.15 21.38
N MET A 564 6.61 10.04 22.32
CA MET A 564 6.81 9.83 23.75
C MET A 564 5.84 8.77 24.31
N ASN A 565 4.59 8.75 23.86
CA ASN A 565 3.62 7.72 24.22
C ASN A 565 4.05 6.33 23.77
N LEU A 566 4.69 6.21 22.60
CA LEU A 566 5.28 4.98 22.09
C LEU A 566 6.57 4.58 22.85
N GLY A 567 7.06 5.41 23.78
CA GLY A 567 8.30 5.18 24.53
C GLY A 567 9.58 5.35 23.71
N MET A 568 9.50 5.98 22.53
CA MET A 568 10.64 6.07 21.60
C MET A 568 11.76 6.98 22.09
N PHE A 569 11.47 8.01 22.87
CA PHE A 569 12.50 8.87 23.46
C PHE A 569 13.32 8.14 24.51
N GLU A 570 12.70 7.22 25.25
CA GLU A 570 13.35 6.36 26.23
C GLU A 570 14.09 5.22 25.55
N GLN A 571 13.35 4.41 24.76
CA GLN A 571 13.84 3.14 24.21
C GLN A 571 13.53 2.99 22.71
N PRO A 572 14.38 3.54 21.82
CA PRO A 572 14.20 3.42 20.38
C PRO A 572 14.79 2.15 19.75
N TYR A 573 15.56 1.36 20.50
CA TYR A 573 16.31 0.20 20.01
C TYR A 573 15.59 -1.11 20.28
N ASN A 574 15.78 -2.07 19.38
CA ASN A 574 15.10 -3.37 19.39
C ASN A 574 16.11 -4.51 19.58
N ASP A 575 15.65 -5.62 20.15
CA ASP A 575 16.40 -6.86 20.29
C ASP A 575 16.18 -7.74 19.05
N SER A 576 17.24 -7.93 18.25
CA SER A 576 17.16 -8.69 17.00
C SER A 576 16.88 -10.17 17.22
N ALA A 577 17.38 -10.75 18.33
CA ALA A 577 17.12 -12.14 18.64
C ALA A 577 15.66 -12.37 19.07
N TYR A 578 15.08 -11.42 19.79
CA TYR A 578 13.65 -11.45 20.12
C TYR A 578 12.80 -11.34 18.83
N ALA A 579 13.12 -10.43 17.93
CA ALA A 579 12.44 -10.28 16.64
C ALA A 579 12.46 -11.59 15.83
N ASP A 580 13.62 -12.24 15.72
CA ASP A 580 13.75 -13.54 15.04
C ASP A 580 12.98 -14.68 15.76
N SER A 581 12.77 -14.56 17.05
CA SER A 581 12.07 -15.60 17.83
C SER A 581 10.56 -15.56 17.69
N ILE A 582 9.97 -14.43 17.25
CA ILE A 582 8.51 -14.27 17.14
C ILE A 582 8.04 -14.12 15.69
N ILE A 583 8.78 -13.40 14.84
CA ILE A 583 8.43 -13.17 13.43
C ILE A 583 8.73 -14.45 12.64
N PHE A 584 7.74 -14.94 11.91
CA PHE A 584 7.77 -16.22 11.19
C PHE A 584 8.03 -17.45 12.10
N SER A 585 7.81 -17.33 13.42
CA SER A 585 7.86 -18.47 14.32
C SER A 585 6.80 -19.53 13.97
N GLN A 586 6.98 -20.74 14.47
CA GLN A 586 5.99 -21.81 14.25
C GLN A 586 4.61 -21.40 14.78
N ASP A 587 4.53 -20.78 15.95
CA ASP A 587 3.27 -20.35 16.55
C ASP A 587 2.62 -19.20 15.76
N ALA A 588 3.41 -18.22 15.34
CA ALA A 588 2.91 -17.11 14.51
C ALA A 588 2.38 -17.60 13.16
N ASN A 589 3.12 -18.49 12.47
CA ASN A 589 2.66 -19.06 11.21
C ASN A 589 1.44 -19.97 11.40
N ALA A 590 1.34 -20.70 12.51
CA ALA A 590 0.15 -21.53 12.81
C ALA A 590 -1.09 -20.66 13.05
N PHE A 591 -0.94 -19.55 13.77
CA PHE A 591 -2.02 -18.57 13.93
C PHE A 591 -2.38 -17.91 12.59
N GLY A 592 -1.38 -17.54 11.78
CA GLY A 592 -1.60 -17.02 10.42
C GLY A 592 -2.43 -18.02 9.58
N GLN A 593 -2.08 -19.30 9.60
CA GLN A 593 -2.83 -20.34 8.88
C GLN A 593 -4.27 -20.47 9.40
N GLU A 594 -4.49 -20.42 10.72
CA GLU A 594 -5.83 -20.44 11.30
C GLU A 594 -6.67 -19.24 10.80
N THR A 595 -6.08 -18.05 10.74
CA THR A 595 -6.78 -16.86 10.23
C THR A 595 -7.13 -16.99 8.74
N GLN A 596 -6.23 -17.59 7.94
CA GLN A 596 -6.50 -17.87 6.53
C GLN A 596 -7.65 -18.86 6.36
N ASP A 597 -7.69 -19.94 7.16
CA ASP A 597 -8.81 -20.90 7.12
C ASP A 597 -10.16 -20.21 7.37
N LYS A 598 -10.22 -19.32 8.38
CA LYS A 598 -11.44 -18.57 8.72
C LYS A 598 -11.89 -17.57 7.63
N SER A 599 -10.99 -17.17 6.74
CA SER A 599 -11.26 -16.15 5.72
C SER A 599 -11.74 -16.70 4.38
N VAL A 600 -11.63 -18.01 4.14
CA VAL A 600 -12.09 -18.62 2.88
C VAL A 600 -13.62 -18.70 2.86
N VAL A 601 -14.20 -18.17 1.81
CA VAL A 601 -15.65 -18.17 1.57
C VAL A 601 -15.99 -19.32 0.61
N MET A 602 -16.91 -20.18 0.97
CA MET A 602 -17.54 -21.12 0.03
C MET A 602 -18.88 -20.54 -0.41
N ILE A 603 -19.09 -20.35 -1.70
CA ILE A 603 -20.34 -19.77 -2.24
C ILE A 603 -21.19 -20.79 -2.97
N LYS A 604 -20.63 -21.94 -3.34
CA LYS A 604 -21.34 -23.04 -3.98
C LYS A 604 -20.80 -24.40 -3.52
N ASN A 605 -21.71 -25.35 -3.29
CA ASN A 605 -21.38 -26.77 -3.08
C ASN A 605 -22.60 -27.62 -3.43
N ASP A 606 -22.58 -28.26 -4.57
CA ASP A 606 -23.68 -29.14 -5.08
C ASP A 606 -23.67 -30.53 -4.40
N GLY A 607 -23.18 -30.59 -3.13
CA GLY A 607 -23.13 -31.81 -2.33
C GLY A 607 -21.89 -32.64 -2.58
N VAL A 608 -20.89 -32.10 -3.24
CA VAL A 608 -19.60 -32.77 -3.52
C VAL A 608 -18.76 -32.93 -2.28
N LEU A 609 -18.65 -31.87 -1.49
CA LEU A 609 -17.86 -31.83 -0.28
C LEU A 609 -18.78 -31.91 0.94
N THR A 610 -18.48 -32.85 1.85
CA THR A 610 -19.32 -33.15 3.03
C THR A 610 -18.65 -32.79 4.36
N GLY A 611 -17.40 -32.31 4.33
CA GLY A 611 -16.62 -32.07 5.53
C GLY A 611 -16.08 -33.35 6.22
N GLU A 612 -16.38 -34.51 5.66
CA GLU A 612 -15.80 -35.77 6.18
C GLU A 612 -14.31 -35.85 5.85
N ALA A 613 -13.49 -36.08 6.89
CA ALA A 613 -12.05 -36.17 6.74
C ALA A 613 -11.64 -37.36 5.83
N LYS A 614 -10.91 -37.05 4.78
CA LYS A 614 -10.35 -38.05 3.87
C LYS A 614 -9.04 -38.60 4.44
N THR A 615 -8.92 -39.93 4.40
CA THR A 615 -7.72 -40.65 4.91
C THR A 615 -6.74 -41.01 3.80
N GLU A 616 -7.20 -41.04 2.54
CA GLU A 616 -6.39 -41.29 1.36
C GLU A 616 -6.13 -39.99 0.63
N LYS A 617 -5.01 -39.89 -0.06
CA LYS A 617 -4.61 -38.75 -0.85
C LYS A 617 -5.37 -38.76 -2.19
N PRO A 618 -6.33 -37.84 -2.41
CA PRO A 618 -7.08 -37.82 -3.66
C PRO A 618 -6.19 -37.47 -4.85
N LYS A 619 -6.61 -37.87 -6.03
CA LYS A 619 -6.00 -37.50 -7.28
C LYS A 619 -6.75 -36.31 -7.90
N VAL A 620 -6.05 -35.27 -8.30
CA VAL A 620 -6.68 -34.05 -8.84
C VAL A 620 -6.04 -33.62 -10.15
N TYR A 621 -6.85 -33.15 -11.08
CA TYR A 621 -6.36 -32.46 -12.28
C TYR A 621 -6.35 -30.94 -12.04
N VAL A 622 -5.21 -30.28 -12.28
CA VAL A 622 -5.02 -28.84 -12.18
C VAL A 622 -4.59 -28.31 -13.54
N PRO A 623 -5.47 -27.62 -14.27
CA PRO A 623 -5.11 -27.05 -15.57
C PRO A 623 -4.16 -25.88 -15.45
N TYR A 624 -3.31 -25.69 -16.47
CA TYR A 624 -2.56 -24.45 -16.62
C TYR A 624 -3.42 -23.33 -17.20
N VAL A 625 -3.10 -22.12 -16.82
CA VAL A 625 -3.72 -20.88 -17.26
C VAL A 625 -2.74 -20.11 -18.15
N TYR A 626 -3.23 -19.61 -19.29
CA TYR A 626 -2.47 -18.69 -20.12
C TYR A 626 -2.61 -17.27 -19.60
N SER A 627 -1.47 -16.62 -19.37
CA SER A 627 -1.42 -15.19 -19.11
C SER A 627 -0.80 -14.47 -20.29
N THR A 628 -1.38 -13.35 -20.71
CA THR A 628 -0.76 -12.45 -21.67
C THR A 628 0.45 -11.73 -21.07
N GLY A 629 0.62 -11.79 -19.74
CA GLY A 629 1.61 -11.04 -19.01
C GLY A 629 1.30 -9.55 -18.90
N PHE A 630 0.19 -9.10 -19.48
CA PHE A 630 -0.23 -7.71 -19.38
C PHE A 630 -0.37 -7.31 -17.92
N SER A 631 0.25 -6.23 -17.57
CA SER A 631 0.10 -5.62 -16.24
C SER A 631 0.02 -4.12 -16.37
N ALA A 632 -0.68 -3.52 -15.43
CA ALA A 632 -0.75 -2.09 -15.35
C ALA A 632 -0.81 -1.66 -13.89
N SER A 633 -0.10 -0.61 -13.56
CA SER A 633 0.01 -0.06 -12.22
C SER A 633 0.09 1.44 -12.33
N TRP A 634 -0.57 2.16 -11.44
CA TRP A 634 -0.47 3.60 -11.38
C TRP A 634 0.98 4.08 -11.21
N MET A 635 1.81 3.28 -10.52
CA MET A 635 3.22 3.59 -10.25
C MET A 635 4.15 3.19 -11.41
N MET A 636 3.88 2.05 -12.07
CA MET A 636 4.79 1.43 -13.05
C MET A 636 4.38 1.67 -14.50
N GLY A 637 3.19 2.21 -14.72
CA GLY A 637 2.62 2.32 -16.06
C GLY A 637 2.13 0.98 -16.61
N VAL A 638 1.92 0.94 -17.93
CA VAL A 638 1.44 -0.23 -18.65
C VAL A 638 2.63 -1.06 -19.15
N SER A 639 2.59 -2.35 -18.93
CA SER A 639 3.53 -3.33 -19.49
C SER A 639 2.75 -4.38 -20.30
N GLU A 640 3.19 -4.62 -21.54
CA GLU A 640 2.67 -5.75 -22.31
C GLU A 640 3.02 -7.10 -21.70
N GLY A 641 4.02 -7.10 -20.79
CA GLY A 641 4.43 -8.28 -20.06
C GLY A 641 5.00 -9.40 -20.94
N THR A 642 5.20 -10.56 -20.32
CA THR A 642 5.70 -11.76 -21.01
C THR A 642 4.61 -12.83 -20.99
N PRO A 643 4.04 -13.18 -22.15
CA PRO A 643 3.04 -14.25 -22.23
C PRO A 643 3.59 -15.57 -21.70
N SER A 644 2.83 -16.23 -20.85
CA SER A 644 3.27 -17.42 -20.14
C SER A 644 2.15 -18.40 -19.84
N TRP A 645 2.51 -19.64 -19.52
CA TRP A 645 1.63 -20.66 -18.96
C TRP A 645 2.05 -20.97 -17.52
N ALA A 646 1.10 -20.97 -16.61
CA ALA A 646 1.33 -21.33 -15.22
C ALA A 646 0.12 -22.09 -14.64
N PRO A 647 0.32 -22.98 -13.66
CA PRO A 647 -0.81 -23.51 -12.92
C PRO A 647 -1.51 -22.38 -12.15
N GLY A 648 -2.83 -22.45 -12.07
CA GLY A 648 -3.63 -21.44 -11.35
C GLY A 648 -3.44 -21.46 -9.82
N LEU A 649 -2.86 -22.56 -9.29
CA LEU A 649 -2.62 -22.79 -7.87
C LEU A 649 -1.18 -23.28 -7.64
N ASP A 650 -0.66 -23.11 -6.42
CA ASP A 650 0.69 -23.58 -6.06
C ASP A 650 0.74 -25.12 -6.02
N LEU A 651 1.38 -25.72 -7.02
CA LEU A 651 1.55 -27.17 -7.11
C LEU A 651 2.42 -27.77 -5.99
N ASN A 652 3.33 -26.99 -5.40
CA ASN A 652 4.14 -27.50 -4.29
C ASN A 652 3.30 -27.65 -3.02
N VAL A 653 2.38 -26.73 -2.80
CA VAL A 653 1.39 -26.85 -1.72
C VAL A 653 0.43 -28.00 -2.01
N LEU A 654 -0.20 -28.01 -3.20
CA LEU A 654 -1.16 -29.07 -3.57
C LEU A 654 -0.53 -30.45 -3.52
N GLY A 655 0.74 -30.60 -3.96
CA GLY A 655 1.47 -31.86 -3.91
C GLY A 655 1.63 -32.47 -2.50
N GLN A 656 1.45 -31.70 -1.43
CA GLN A 656 1.43 -32.21 -0.06
C GLN A 656 0.12 -32.96 0.23
N TYR A 657 -0.97 -32.55 -0.38
CA TYR A 657 -2.33 -33.01 -0.12
C TYR A 657 -2.90 -33.95 -1.18
N PHE A 658 -2.47 -33.82 -2.44
CA PHE A 658 -3.05 -34.51 -3.61
C PHE A 658 -2.00 -35.19 -4.49
N ASP A 659 -2.41 -36.20 -5.22
CA ASP A 659 -1.69 -36.66 -6.39
C ASP A 659 -2.13 -35.82 -7.58
N VAL A 660 -1.23 -34.96 -8.08
CA VAL A 660 -1.58 -33.92 -9.05
C VAL A 660 -1.28 -34.34 -10.47
N VAL A 661 -2.27 -34.21 -11.34
CA VAL A 661 -2.16 -34.29 -12.80
C VAL A 661 -2.22 -32.88 -13.36
N THR A 662 -1.39 -32.56 -14.31
CA THR A 662 -1.35 -31.21 -14.94
C THR A 662 -1.19 -31.31 -16.46
N ASP A 663 -1.40 -30.18 -17.13
CA ASP A 663 -0.98 -29.98 -18.51
C ASP A 663 0.54 -29.99 -18.66
N THR A 664 1.02 -30.13 -19.89
CA THR A 664 2.45 -30.06 -20.21
C THR A 664 2.74 -28.83 -21.07
N VAL A 665 3.57 -27.94 -20.58
CA VAL A 665 4.03 -26.78 -21.33
C VAL A 665 5.12 -27.17 -22.31
N GLY A 666 4.97 -26.76 -23.56
CA GLY A 666 5.93 -27.01 -24.64
C GLY A 666 7.18 -26.12 -24.54
N ALA A 667 7.97 -26.12 -25.61
CA ALA A 667 9.13 -25.24 -25.69
C ALA A 667 8.69 -23.79 -25.94
N ALA A 668 9.31 -22.87 -25.25
CA ALA A 668 9.12 -21.43 -25.49
C ALA A 668 9.46 -21.04 -26.94
N THR A 669 8.94 -19.91 -27.42
CA THR A 669 9.16 -19.39 -28.79
C THR A 669 10.64 -19.14 -29.15
N GLY A 670 11.51 -19.10 -28.16
CA GLY A 670 12.92 -18.70 -28.30
C GLY A 670 13.15 -17.19 -28.18
N GLU A 671 12.09 -16.42 -28.03
CA GLU A 671 12.15 -15.00 -27.70
C GLU A 671 12.04 -14.80 -26.17
N ALA A 672 12.60 -13.72 -25.68
CA ALA A 672 12.45 -13.28 -24.30
C ALA A 672 11.57 -12.03 -24.22
N GLY A 673 10.81 -11.91 -23.14
CA GLY A 673 10.10 -10.69 -22.79
C GLY A 673 11.03 -9.57 -22.31
N ALA A 674 10.46 -8.43 -22.04
CA ALA A 674 11.20 -7.28 -21.49
C ALA A 674 11.84 -7.59 -20.11
N ASP A 675 11.26 -8.51 -19.38
CA ASP A 675 11.71 -9.03 -18.09
C ASP A 675 12.79 -10.15 -18.22
N GLY A 676 13.13 -10.53 -19.45
CA GLY A 676 14.08 -11.61 -19.74
C GLY A 676 13.52 -13.03 -19.64
N ASN A 677 12.24 -13.19 -19.29
CA ASN A 677 11.58 -14.48 -19.22
C ASN A 677 11.21 -15.01 -20.63
N PRO A 678 11.17 -16.36 -20.83
CA PRO A 678 10.77 -16.94 -22.10
C PRO A 678 9.30 -16.61 -22.43
N LYS A 679 9.05 -16.26 -23.70
CA LYS A 679 7.69 -16.05 -24.22
C LYS A 679 7.07 -17.37 -24.68
N TYR A 680 5.78 -17.51 -24.45
CA TYR A 680 4.96 -18.61 -24.90
C TYR A 680 3.77 -18.11 -25.72
N THR A 681 3.30 -18.92 -26.66
CA THR A 681 2.03 -18.71 -27.36
C THR A 681 0.93 -19.56 -26.73
N LYS A 682 -0.32 -19.34 -27.12
CA LYS A 682 -1.46 -20.18 -26.68
C LYS A 682 -1.34 -21.64 -27.14
N GLU A 683 -0.58 -21.91 -28.20
CA GLU A 683 -0.36 -23.23 -28.77
C GLU A 683 0.78 -24.01 -28.06
N ASP A 684 1.58 -23.36 -27.23
CA ASP A 684 2.72 -24.00 -26.53
C ASP A 684 2.29 -24.81 -25.29
N ILE A 685 1.13 -25.44 -25.34
CA ILE A 685 0.57 -26.28 -24.30
C ILE A 685 0.06 -27.60 -24.87
N THR A 686 0.31 -28.70 -24.17
CA THR A 686 -0.40 -29.97 -24.38
C THR A 686 -1.34 -30.16 -23.20
N ARG A 687 -2.60 -29.99 -23.44
CA ARG A 687 -3.64 -30.20 -22.43
C ARG A 687 -3.79 -31.68 -22.08
N ALA A 688 -4.05 -31.99 -20.82
CA ALA A 688 -4.43 -33.34 -20.40
C ALA A 688 -5.74 -33.74 -21.08
N THR A 689 -5.85 -35.01 -21.50
CA THR A 689 -7.04 -35.54 -22.13
C THR A 689 -8.03 -36.11 -21.11
N ALA A 690 -9.28 -36.33 -21.52
CA ALA A 690 -10.28 -36.97 -20.67
C ALA A 690 -9.83 -38.35 -20.17
N GLU A 691 -9.07 -39.12 -20.97
CA GLU A 691 -8.53 -40.41 -20.59
C GLU A 691 -7.45 -40.31 -19.50
N GLU A 692 -6.63 -39.25 -19.55
CA GLU A 692 -5.54 -39.01 -18.56
C GLU A 692 -6.07 -38.59 -17.20
N ILE A 693 -7.23 -37.95 -17.16
CA ILE A 693 -7.88 -37.53 -15.91
C ILE A 693 -8.99 -38.45 -15.43
N ALA A 694 -9.29 -39.53 -16.15
CA ALA A 694 -10.46 -40.38 -15.88
C ALA A 694 -10.51 -41.02 -14.50
N ASP A 695 -9.35 -41.09 -13.81
CA ASP A 695 -9.22 -41.61 -12.45
C ASP A 695 -8.94 -40.50 -11.40
N CYS A 696 -9.16 -39.23 -11.79
CA CYS A 696 -9.10 -38.13 -10.83
C CYS A 696 -10.40 -38.06 -10.01
N ASP A 697 -10.25 -37.76 -8.73
CA ASP A 697 -11.38 -37.51 -7.81
C ASP A 697 -12.01 -36.12 -8.05
N TYR A 698 -11.21 -35.16 -8.48
CA TYR A 698 -11.63 -33.78 -8.72
C TYR A 698 -10.84 -33.12 -9.85
N VAL A 699 -11.49 -32.16 -10.50
CA VAL A 699 -10.85 -31.15 -11.33
C VAL A 699 -10.77 -29.86 -10.46
N LEU A 700 -9.57 -29.36 -10.22
CA LEU A 700 -9.35 -28.18 -9.34
C LEU A 700 -8.76 -27.03 -10.16
N VAL A 701 -9.55 -25.99 -10.39
CA VAL A 701 -9.20 -24.85 -11.23
C VAL A 701 -8.90 -23.63 -10.37
N GLY A 702 -7.65 -23.16 -10.41
CA GLY A 702 -7.27 -21.89 -9.79
C GLY A 702 -7.58 -20.72 -10.75
N MET A 703 -8.29 -19.71 -10.26
CA MET A 703 -8.73 -18.56 -11.05
C MET A 703 -8.43 -17.26 -10.32
N THR A 704 -8.12 -16.22 -11.08
CA THR A 704 -8.15 -14.83 -10.58
C THR A 704 -9.46 -14.19 -11.04
N GLY A 705 -10.11 -13.42 -10.17
CA GLY A 705 -11.38 -12.76 -10.45
C GLY A 705 -11.29 -11.83 -11.66
N ALA A 706 -12.37 -11.72 -12.39
CA ALA A 706 -12.47 -10.89 -13.57
C ALA A 706 -12.34 -9.41 -13.21
N TYR A 707 -11.43 -8.72 -13.87
CA TYR A 707 -11.29 -7.27 -13.75
C TYR A 707 -10.52 -6.68 -14.92
N SER A 708 -11.22 -6.08 -15.85
CA SER A 708 -10.58 -5.31 -16.91
C SER A 708 -10.34 -3.89 -16.43
N ALA A 709 -9.10 -3.59 -16.17
CA ALA A 709 -8.69 -2.32 -15.61
C ALA A 709 -8.64 -1.23 -16.67
N SER A 710 -9.75 -0.55 -16.85
CA SER A 710 -9.84 0.61 -17.75
C SER A 710 -8.95 1.77 -17.30
N TYR A 711 -8.72 1.90 -16.01
CA TYR A 711 -7.88 2.97 -15.46
C TYR A 711 -6.40 2.83 -15.82
N ASN A 712 -5.96 1.68 -16.29
CA ASN A 712 -4.57 1.44 -16.68
C ASN A 712 -4.12 2.34 -17.84
N SER A 713 -5.03 2.69 -18.72
CA SER A 713 -4.76 3.65 -19.80
C SER A 713 -4.59 5.08 -19.30
N HIS A 714 -5.08 5.40 -18.11
CA HIS A 714 -4.91 6.73 -17.49
C HIS A 714 -3.53 6.93 -16.87
N LEU A 715 -2.79 5.86 -16.60
CA LEU A 715 -1.43 5.95 -16.07
C LEU A 715 -0.49 6.67 -17.01
N GLN A 716 -0.67 6.50 -18.31
CA GLN A 716 0.10 7.30 -19.28
C GLN A 716 -0.26 8.79 -19.17
N ALA A 717 -1.50 9.12 -18.85
CA ALA A 717 -1.91 10.50 -18.61
C ALA A 717 -1.37 11.01 -17.26
N ALA A 718 -1.39 10.20 -16.21
CA ALA A 718 -0.81 10.56 -14.91
C ALA A 718 0.71 10.73 -14.97
N PHE A 719 1.39 9.91 -15.78
CA PHE A 719 2.86 9.89 -15.90
C PHE A 719 3.42 10.50 -17.18
N GLY A 720 2.65 11.14 -18.05
CA GLY A 720 3.25 11.68 -19.27
C GLY A 720 2.38 12.37 -20.31
N ALA A 721 1.10 12.29 -20.22
CA ALA A 721 0.27 13.06 -21.16
C ALA A 721 0.21 14.54 -20.76
N PRO A 722 0.20 15.46 -21.69
CA PRO A 722 -0.17 16.84 -21.39
C PRO A 722 -1.61 16.87 -20.87
N ARG A 723 -1.96 17.90 -20.10
CA ARG A 723 -3.34 18.20 -19.66
C ARG A 723 -4.34 18.41 -20.82
N ASP A 724 -3.89 18.27 -22.05
CA ASP A 724 -4.76 18.26 -23.21
C ASP A 724 -5.63 17.02 -23.15
N LEU A 725 -6.89 17.23 -22.83
CA LEU A 725 -7.92 16.19 -22.74
C LEU A 725 -8.23 15.55 -24.11
N THR A 726 -7.78 16.14 -25.21
CA THR A 726 -7.89 15.56 -26.55
C THR A 726 -7.00 14.31 -26.63
N GLY A 727 -7.61 13.15 -26.55
CA GLY A 727 -6.92 11.84 -26.54
C GLY A 727 -7.08 11.06 -25.23
N ILE A 728 -7.42 11.68 -24.12
CA ILE A 728 -7.80 10.96 -22.90
C ILE A 728 -9.09 10.16 -23.14
N GLU A 729 -10.03 10.70 -23.93
CA GLU A 729 -11.26 9.98 -24.30
C GLU A 729 -11.00 8.65 -25.03
N GLU A 730 -9.90 8.52 -25.76
CA GLU A 730 -9.53 7.27 -26.45
C GLU A 730 -9.07 6.16 -25.48
N PHE A 731 -8.69 6.52 -24.27
CA PHE A 731 -8.17 5.61 -23.25
C PHE A 731 -9.19 5.23 -22.17
N TYR A 732 -10.40 5.78 -22.19
CA TYR A 732 -11.45 5.44 -21.23
C TYR A 732 -12.24 4.23 -21.67
N TYR A 733 -11.81 3.04 -21.21
CA TYR A 733 -12.66 1.86 -21.25
C TYR A 733 -13.52 1.82 -19.99
N PRO A 734 -14.77 1.35 -20.02
CA PRO A 734 -15.52 1.08 -18.82
C PRO A 734 -14.82 -0.02 -18.01
N PRO A 735 -14.75 0.07 -16.67
CA PRO A 735 -14.32 -1.07 -15.87
C PRO A 735 -15.30 -2.22 -16.11
N SER A 736 -14.79 -3.44 -16.31
CA SER A 736 -15.61 -4.64 -16.46
C SER A 736 -15.26 -5.65 -15.37
N LEU A 737 -16.26 -6.18 -14.69
CA LEU A 737 -16.14 -7.26 -13.72
C LEU A 737 -16.54 -8.61 -14.31
N GLN A 738 -16.52 -8.75 -15.63
CA GLN A 738 -16.70 -10.02 -16.37
C GLN A 738 -15.50 -10.30 -17.27
N TYR A 739 -15.25 -11.58 -17.57
CA TYR A 739 -14.11 -11.98 -18.41
C TYR A 739 -14.31 -11.63 -19.89
N ALA A 740 -15.53 -11.79 -20.40
CA ALA A 740 -15.84 -11.46 -21.78
C ALA A 740 -15.90 -9.96 -22.03
N GLU A 741 -15.77 -9.58 -23.30
CA GLU A 741 -15.96 -8.20 -23.76
C GLU A 741 -17.35 -7.67 -23.35
N TYR A 742 -17.40 -6.41 -22.95
CA TYR A 742 -18.60 -5.74 -22.47
C TYR A 742 -18.80 -4.39 -23.19
N THR A 743 -20.03 -4.10 -23.60
CA THR A 743 -20.40 -2.81 -24.16
C THR A 743 -21.25 -2.02 -23.17
N ALA A 744 -20.76 -0.83 -22.76
CA ALA A 744 -21.42 0.01 -21.75
C ALA A 744 -22.61 0.81 -22.35
N ASP A 745 -23.56 0.13 -22.99
CA ASP A 745 -24.71 0.79 -23.62
C ASP A 745 -25.71 1.36 -22.62
N THR A 746 -25.74 0.77 -21.41
CA THR A 746 -26.65 1.11 -20.32
C THR A 746 -26.02 2.03 -19.28
N ALA A 747 -24.72 2.30 -19.39
CA ALA A 747 -24.00 3.18 -18.46
C ALA A 747 -24.66 4.57 -18.39
N ARG A 748 -24.45 5.24 -17.24
CA ARG A 748 -24.94 6.59 -17.00
C ARG A 748 -24.51 7.55 -18.13
N ASP A 749 -25.36 8.53 -18.41
CA ASP A 749 -25.00 9.67 -19.26
C ASP A 749 -23.87 10.50 -18.62
N PRO A 750 -23.65 11.75 -18.90
CA PRO A 750 -22.49 12.52 -18.48
C PRO A 750 -22.09 12.31 -17.01
N SER A 751 -20.80 12.31 -16.77
CA SER A 751 -20.24 12.33 -15.42
C SER A 751 -20.76 13.51 -14.61
N ILE A 752 -20.87 13.33 -13.30
CA ILE A 752 -21.24 14.39 -12.36
C ILE A 752 -20.02 15.19 -11.85
N SER A 753 -18.80 14.82 -12.20
CA SER A 753 -17.57 15.40 -11.67
C SER A 753 -17.42 16.92 -11.87
N GLY A 754 -18.32 17.55 -12.58
CA GLY A 754 -18.41 19.01 -12.67
C GLY A 754 -17.22 19.68 -13.39
N ASN A 755 -16.80 20.82 -12.88
CA ASN A 755 -15.66 21.54 -13.45
C ASN A 755 -14.35 20.90 -13.03
N THR A 756 -13.43 20.84 -13.98
CA THR A 756 -12.03 20.55 -13.70
C THR A 756 -11.33 21.78 -13.14
N VAL A 757 -10.05 21.62 -12.77
CA VAL A 757 -9.17 22.73 -12.40
C VAL A 757 -9.16 23.85 -13.45
N ASP A 758 -9.32 23.48 -14.74
CA ASP A 758 -9.35 24.42 -15.87
C ASP A 758 -10.72 25.06 -16.09
N GLY A 759 -11.73 24.70 -15.28
CA GLY A 759 -13.11 25.17 -15.43
C GLY A 759 -13.87 24.49 -16.57
N VAL A 760 -13.33 23.43 -17.17
CA VAL A 760 -13.96 22.69 -18.27
C VAL A 760 -14.72 21.48 -17.69
N LYS A 761 -16.01 21.40 -18.00
CA LYS A 761 -16.84 20.26 -17.61
C LYS A 761 -16.55 19.07 -18.53
N GLU A 762 -16.08 17.97 -17.98
CA GLU A 762 -15.83 16.73 -18.71
C GLU A 762 -17.07 15.85 -18.79
N ASN A 763 -17.23 15.21 -19.94
CA ASN A 763 -18.12 14.05 -20.06
C ASN A 763 -17.28 12.80 -19.87
N ARG A 764 -17.44 12.14 -18.73
CA ARG A 764 -16.69 10.95 -18.35
C ARG A 764 -17.53 9.68 -18.40
N SER A 765 -18.70 9.74 -18.99
CA SER A 765 -19.58 8.59 -19.20
C SER A 765 -18.89 7.50 -20.05
N TYR A 766 -19.13 6.26 -19.69
CA TYR A 766 -18.72 5.09 -20.47
C TYR A 766 -19.74 4.69 -21.53
N LYS A 767 -20.90 5.30 -21.58
CA LYS A 767 -22.01 4.91 -22.42
C LYS A 767 -21.60 4.74 -23.89
N GLY A 768 -21.92 3.58 -24.45
CA GLY A 768 -21.60 3.24 -25.83
C GLY A 768 -20.13 2.87 -26.08
N ARG A 769 -19.32 2.74 -25.05
CA ARG A 769 -17.93 2.27 -25.16
C ARG A 769 -17.86 0.77 -24.92
N THR A 770 -16.81 0.13 -25.44
CA THR A 770 -16.56 -1.29 -25.26
C THR A 770 -15.35 -1.49 -24.35
N ALA A 771 -15.51 -2.29 -23.28
CA ALA A 771 -14.39 -2.83 -22.53
C ALA A 771 -13.85 -4.05 -23.28
N PRO A 772 -12.52 -4.15 -23.51
CA PRO A 772 -11.93 -5.37 -24.07
C PRO A 772 -12.12 -6.56 -23.11
N ALA A 773 -11.89 -7.76 -23.62
CA ALA A 773 -11.82 -8.93 -22.76
C ALA A 773 -10.75 -8.75 -21.68
N ASP A 774 -11.07 -9.25 -20.48
CA ASP A 774 -10.20 -9.19 -19.32
C ASP A 774 -8.80 -9.76 -19.63
N PRO A 775 -7.70 -9.13 -19.17
CA PRO A 775 -6.37 -9.71 -19.24
C PRO A 775 -6.28 -11.13 -18.63
N ASN A 776 -7.16 -11.44 -17.68
CA ASN A 776 -7.28 -12.74 -17.04
C ASN A 776 -8.24 -13.71 -17.75
N TYR A 777 -8.69 -13.41 -18.98
CA TYR A 777 -9.60 -14.27 -19.76
C TYR A 777 -9.11 -15.71 -19.89
N GLY A 778 -7.80 -15.95 -19.88
CA GLY A 778 -7.21 -17.29 -19.87
C GLY A 778 -7.63 -18.18 -18.70
N HIS A 779 -8.06 -17.60 -17.57
CA HIS A 779 -8.64 -18.35 -16.45
C HIS A 779 -10.00 -18.95 -16.82
N LEU A 780 -10.85 -18.18 -17.51
CA LEU A 780 -12.13 -18.69 -18.01
C LEU A 780 -11.91 -19.77 -19.07
N GLU A 781 -10.95 -19.59 -20.01
CA GLU A 781 -10.60 -20.61 -21.02
C GLU A 781 -10.14 -21.91 -20.35
N ALA A 782 -9.34 -21.82 -19.27
CA ALA A 782 -8.89 -22.99 -18.53
C ALA A 782 -10.05 -23.71 -17.82
N LEU A 783 -10.99 -22.97 -17.22
CA LEU A 783 -12.19 -23.53 -16.60
C LEU A 783 -13.10 -24.20 -17.63
N GLN A 784 -13.37 -23.56 -18.77
CA GLN A 784 -14.19 -24.09 -19.86
C GLN A 784 -13.61 -25.39 -20.39
N TYR A 785 -12.30 -25.41 -20.65
CA TYR A 785 -11.61 -26.63 -21.08
C TYR A 785 -11.71 -27.75 -20.03
N ALA A 786 -11.42 -27.43 -18.79
CA ALA A 786 -11.45 -28.37 -17.68
C ALA A 786 -12.86 -28.98 -17.50
N ASN A 787 -13.91 -28.17 -17.54
CA ASN A 787 -15.29 -28.60 -17.46
C ASN A 787 -15.67 -29.50 -18.68
N GLU A 788 -15.23 -29.17 -19.91
CA GLU A 788 -15.47 -29.97 -21.09
C GLU A 788 -14.96 -31.41 -20.99
N ILE A 789 -13.74 -31.57 -20.40
CA ILE A 789 -13.11 -32.90 -20.31
C ILE A 789 -13.41 -33.61 -19.00
N ALA A 790 -13.96 -32.95 -18.00
CA ALA A 790 -14.25 -33.52 -16.66
C ALA A 790 -15.28 -34.66 -16.71
N GLY A 791 -16.29 -34.58 -17.60
CA GLY A 791 -17.36 -35.55 -17.65
C GLY A 791 -18.16 -35.57 -16.34
N ASP A 792 -18.11 -36.70 -15.60
CA ASP A 792 -18.77 -36.86 -14.30
C ASP A 792 -17.84 -36.47 -13.11
N ILE A 793 -16.61 -36.05 -13.36
CA ILE A 793 -15.65 -35.64 -12.31
C ILE A 793 -16.03 -34.23 -11.82
N PRO A 794 -16.26 -34.06 -10.51
CA PRO A 794 -16.64 -32.76 -9.97
C PRO A 794 -15.58 -31.66 -10.23
N VAL A 795 -16.05 -30.50 -10.66
CA VAL A 795 -15.24 -29.32 -10.93
C VAL A 795 -15.28 -28.34 -9.74
N ILE A 796 -14.12 -28.10 -9.13
CA ILE A 796 -13.93 -27.17 -8.02
C ILE A 796 -13.17 -25.94 -8.52
N ALA A 797 -13.78 -24.76 -8.42
CA ALA A 797 -13.09 -23.51 -8.67
C ALA A 797 -12.58 -22.89 -7.38
N ALA A 798 -11.31 -22.50 -7.37
CA ALA A 798 -10.67 -21.67 -6.34
C ALA A 798 -10.42 -20.29 -6.94
N VAL A 799 -11.23 -19.29 -6.55
CA VAL A 799 -11.19 -17.96 -7.13
C VAL A 799 -10.53 -16.99 -6.16
N SER A 800 -9.42 -16.37 -6.56
CA SER A 800 -8.83 -15.25 -5.84
C SER A 800 -9.38 -13.95 -6.40
N MET A 801 -9.92 -13.07 -5.54
CA MET A 801 -10.51 -11.81 -5.98
C MET A 801 -10.24 -10.68 -4.98
N GLU A 802 -10.28 -9.44 -5.46
CA GLU A 802 -10.10 -8.23 -4.65
C GLU A 802 -11.41 -7.43 -4.50
N ARG A 803 -12.41 -7.77 -5.31
CA ARG A 803 -13.71 -7.09 -5.43
C ARG A 803 -14.77 -8.05 -5.94
N GLY A 804 -16.01 -7.60 -6.11
CA GLY A 804 -17.06 -8.40 -6.74
C GLY A 804 -16.76 -8.74 -8.20
N MET A 805 -17.44 -9.76 -8.75
CA MET A 805 -17.40 -10.12 -10.17
C MET A 805 -18.74 -10.67 -10.65
N VAL A 806 -18.95 -10.65 -11.95
CA VAL A 806 -20.11 -11.29 -12.59
C VAL A 806 -19.87 -12.81 -12.66
N TRP A 807 -20.79 -13.60 -12.10
CA TRP A 807 -20.64 -15.05 -11.96
C TRP A 807 -21.26 -15.86 -13.10
N THR A 808 -22.01 -15.25 -13.99
CA THR A 808 -22.74 -15.95 -15.10
C THR A 808 -21.83 -16.74 -16.03
N GLU A 809 -20.55 -16.40 -16.13
CA GLU A 809 -19.57 -17.09 -16.96
C GLU A 809 -18.90 -18.27 -16.25
N VAL A 810 -18.86 -18.28 -14.91
CA VAL A 810 -18.06 -19.19 -14.08
C VAL A 810 -18.96 -20.18 -13.32
N GLU A 811 -19.98 -19.68 -12.59
CA GLU A 811 -20.78 -20.47 -11.65
C GLU A 811 -21.39 -21.72 -12.28
N PRO A 812 -22.00 -21.66 -13.50
CA PRO A 812 -22.61 -22.83 -14.12
C PRO A 812 -21.64 -23.96 -14.52
N LEU A 813 -20.34 -23.68 -14.53
CA LEU A 813 -19.28 -24.62 -14.90
C LEU A 813 -18.66 -25.35 -13.70
N CYS A 814 -19.11 -25.05 -12.49
CA CYS A 814 -18.51 -25.55 -11.26
C CYS A 814 -19.52 -26.24 -10.37
N ASP A 815 -19.11 -27.30 -9.68
CA ASP A 815 -19.89 -27.98 -8.64
C ASP A 815 -19.59 -27.40 -7.24
N VAL A 816 -18.36 -26.87 -7.04
CA VAL A 816 -17.93 -26.20 -5.81
C VAL A 816 -17.17 -24.93 -6.17
N ILE A 817 -17.42 -23.85 -5.41
CA ILE A 817 -16.68 -22.59 -5.58
C ILE A 817 -16.19 -22.09 -4.21
N PHE A 818 -14.87 -21.95 -4.11
CA PHE A 818 -14.21 -21.24 -3.03
C PHE A 818 -13.75 -19.86 -3.50
N VAL A 819 -13.94 -18.85 -2.67
CA VAL A 819 -13.44 -17.50 -2.84
C VAL A 819 -12.40 -17.20 -1.77
N SER A 820 -11.26 -16.71 -2.19
CA SER A 820 -10.21 -16.16 -1.34
C SER A 820 -9.98 -14.70 -1.70
N TYR A 821 -9.87 -13.82 -0.72
CA TYR A 821 -9.55 -12.42 -1.01
C TYR A 821 -8.04 -12.17 -1.07
N ASN A 822 -7.63 -11.29 -1.98
CA ASN A 822 -6.28 -10.80 -2.27
C ASN A 822 -5.28 -11.83 -2.82
N ALA A 823 -5.33 -13.07 -2.39
CA ALA A 823 -4.49 -14.15 -2.90
C ALA A 823 -5.15 -15.51 -2.68
N HIS A 824 -4.76 -16.50 -3.47
CA HIS A 824 -5.18 -17.88 -3.25
C HIS A 824 -4.72 -18.39 -1.88
N LYS A 825 -5.65 -18.92 -1.11
CA LYS A 825 -5.38 -19.65 0.13
C LYS A 825 -5.28 -21.14 -0.18
N THR A 826 -4.29 -21.52 -1.02
CA THR A 826 -4.16 -22.88 -1.57
C THR A 826 -4.11 -23.96 -0.49
N ASP A 827 -3.39 -23.71 0.61
CA ASP A 827 -3.32 -24.63 1.76
C ASP A 827 -4.68 -24.81 2.43
N SER A 828 -5.35 -23.69 2.76
CA SER A 828 -6.68 -23.72 3.39
C SER A 828 -7.71 -24.46 2.52
N ILE A 829 -7.74 -24.17 1.20
CA ILE A 829 -8.66 -24.80 0.25
C ILE A 829 -8.38 -26.31 0.17
N ALA A 830 -7.10 -26.72 0.09
CA ALA A 830 -6.73 -28.13 0.08
C ALA A 830 -7.20 -28.86 1.36
N ARG A 831 -7.03 -28.24 2.52
CA ARG A 831 -7.49 -28.78 3.81
C ARG A 831 -9.02 -28.86 3.89
N MET A 832 -9.74 -27.90 3.31
CA MET A 832 -11.20 -27.93 3.21
C MET A 832 -11.68 -29.07 2.32
N ILE A 833 -11.08 -29.25 1.13
CA ILE A 833 -11.39 -30.38 0.24
C ILE A 833 -11.18 -31.74 0.95
N LEU A 834 -10.22 -31.81 1.86
CA LEU A 834 -9.93 -33.02 2.66
C LEU A 834 -10.76 -33.13 3.95
N GLY A 835 -11.66 -32.17 4.24
CA GLY A 835 -12.43 -32.13 5.50
C GLY A 835 -11.56 -31.90 6.75
N GLN A 836 -10.39 -31.28 6.60
CA GLN A 836 -9.46 -30.93 7.69
C GLN A 836 -9.69 -29.50 8.20
N ALA A 837 -10.35 -28.65 7.44
CA ALA A 837 -10.79 -27.31 7.80
C ALA A 837 -12.23 -27.11 7.28
N GLU A 838 -12.96 -26.18 7.90
CA GLU A 838 -14.31 -25.82 7.48
C GLU A 838 -14.32 -24.40 6.90
N PRO A 839 -14.94 -24.16 5.72
CA PRO A 839 -15.11 -22.82 5.19
C PRO A 839 -16.01 -21.99 6.13
N ASN A 840 -15.62 -20.77 6.44
CA ASN A 840 -16.31 -19.94 7.44
C ASN A 840 -16.37 -18.46 7.05
N GLY A 841 -15.72 -18.06 5.95
CA GLY A 841 -15.74 -16.70 5.44
C GLY A 841 -17.09 -16.33 4.84
N LEU A 842 -17.33 -15.02 4.73
CA LEU A 842 -18.53 -14.42 4.16
C LEU A 842 -18.15 -13.38 3.11
N LEU A 843 -18.99 -13.20 2.09
CA LEU A 843 -18.76 -12.18 1.06
C LEU A 843 -18.80 -10.78 1.65
N VAL A 844 -17.78 -9.97 1.35
CA VAL A 844 -17.67 -8.57 1.79
C VAL A 844 -18.14 -7.57 0.73
N PHE A 845 -18.49 -8.08 -0.45
CA PHE A 845 -19.08 -7.33 -1.56
C PHE A 845 -20.28 -8.06 -2.11
N GLN A 846 -21.29 -7.31 -2.50
CA GLN A 846 -22.35 -7.79 -3.36
C GLN A 846 -21.74 -8.29 -4.68
N GLN A 847 -22.19 -9.43 -5.16
CA GLN A 847 -21.75 -9.98 -6.44
C GLN A 847 -22.78 -9.59 -7.49
N PRO A 848 -22.40 -8.78 -8.50
CA PRO A 848 -23.33 -8.22 -9.46
C PRO A 848 -24.05 -9.28 -10.29
N ALA A 849 -25.35 -9.09 -10.51
CA ALA A 849 -26.11 -9.91 -11.43
C ALA A 849 -25.61 -9.80 -12.88
N SER A 850 -25.13 -8.64 -13.27
CA SER A 850 -24.59 -8.33 -14.59
C SER A 850 -23.82 -7.01 -14.57
N MET A 851 -23.19 -6.65 -15.69
CA MET A 851 -22.56 -5.33 -15.84
C MET A 851 -23.59 -4.18 -15.83
N GLU A 852 -24.83 -4.43 -16.25
CA GLU A 852 -25.92 -3.45 -16.15
C GLU A 852 -26.28 -3.12 -14.70
N ALA A 853 -26.20 -4.11 -13.81
CA ALA A 853 -26.40 -3.87 -12.36
C ALA A 853 -25.30 -2.95 -11.79
N ILE A 854 -24.06 -3.12 -12.25
CA ILE A 854 -22.95 -2.25 -11.89
C ILE A 854 -23.15 -0.82 -12.43
N ASP A 855 -23.55 -0.69 -13.69
CA ASP A 855 -23.80 0.61 -14.31
C ASP A 855 -24.94 1.38 -13.61
N ALA A 856 -25.87 0.67 -12.97
CA ALA A 856 -27.00 1.25 -12.23
C ALA A 856 -26.61 1.70 -10.80
N GLN A 857 -25.46 1.21 -10.28
CA GLN A 857 -25.00 1.53 -8.93
C GLN A 857 -24.72 3.03 -8.76
N VAL A 858 -24.96 3.54 -7.56
CA VAL A 858 -24.63 4.91 -7.18
C VAL A 858 -23.32 4.93 -6.39
N ASP A 859 -22.32 5.65 -6.85
CA ASP A 859 -20.92 5.55 -6.37
C ASP A 859 -20.75 5.65 -4.83
N ASP A 860 -21.56 6.47 -4.15
CA ASP A 860 -21.47 6.71 -2.70
C ASP A 860 -22.50 5.93 -1.87
N VAL A 861 -23.31 5.07 -2.50
CA VAL A 861 -24.36 4.32 -1.79
C VAL A 861 -23.91 2.86 -1.61
N PRO A 862 -23.63 2.43 -0.36
CA PRO A 862 -23.23 1.06 -0.12
C PRO A 862 -24.38 0.08 -0.31
N ARG A 863 -24.10 -1.09 -0.86
CA ARG A 863 -25.01 -2.23 -0.98
C ARG A 863 -26.33 -1.89 -1.74
N ASP A 864 -26.22 -1.17 -2.85
CA ASP A 864 -27.36 -0.76 -3.67
C ASP A 864 -27.50 -1.52 -5.01
N MET A 865 -26.79 -2.67 -5.17
CA MET A 865 -26.66 -3.38 -6.42
C MET A 865 -27.54 -4.64 -6.48
N GLU A 866 -28.09 -4.95 -7.67
CA GLU A 866 -28.76 -6.23 -7.91
C GLU A 866 -27.73 -7.36 -7.94
N CYS A 867 -27.92 -8.36 -7.06
CA CYS A 867 -27.00 -9.47 -6.88
C CYS A 867 -27.30 -10.66 -7.78
N TYR A 868 -26.25 -11.40 -8.15
CA TYR A 868 -26.35 -12.68 -8.85
C TYR A 868 -27.13 -13.72 -8.02
N LYS A 869 -27.93 -14.54 -8.73
CA LYS A 869 -28.64 -15.69 -8.15
C LYS A 869 -28.27 -16.96 -8.88
N ASP A 870 -27.86 -17.97 -8.12
CA ASP A 870 -27.55 -19.29 -8.64
C ASP A 870 -28.81 -20.11 -8.96
N ALA A 871 -28.63 -21.27 -9.57
CA ALA A 871 -29.72 -22.18 -9.92
C ALA A 871 -30.42 -22.80 -8.69
N ALA A 872 -29.75 -22.86 -7.53
CA ALA A 872 -30.31 -23.33 -6.27
C ALA A 872 -31.18 -22.27 -5.59
N GLY A 873 -31.10 -21.02 -6.04
CA GLY A 873 -31.86 -19.86 -5.52
C GLY A 873 -31.09 -19.06 -4.47
N ASN A 874 -29.81 -19.34 -4.24
CA ASN A 874 -28.98 -18.52 -3.36
C ASN A 874 -28.68 -17.17 -4.05
N THR A 875 -28.70 -16.11 -3.28
CA THR A 875 -28.29 -14.77 -3.74
C THR A 875 -26.89 -14.50 -3.22
N TYR A 876 -25.96 -14.20 -4.13
CA TYR A 876 -24.57 -13.90 -3.75
C TYR A 876 -24.48 -12.43 -3.29
N ASP A 877 -25.16 -12.14 -2.18
CA ASP A 877 -25.21 -10.84 -1.55
C ASP A 877 -24.09 -10.68 -0.52
N PHE A 878 -23.91 -9.47 -0.03
CA PHE A 878 -23.06 -9.19 1.13
C PHE A 878 -23.44 -10.08 2.32
N ALA A 879 -22.43 -10.57 3.04
CA ALA A 879 -22.56 -11.53 4.15
C ALA A 879 -23.07 -12.93 3.76
N PHE A 880 -23.11 -13.27 2.46
CA PHE A 880 -23.39 -14.65 2.03
C PHE A 880 -22.15 -15.54 2.12
N GLY A 881 -22.33 -16.77 2.55
CA GLY A 881 -21.33 -17.84 2.57
C GLY A 881 -21.95 -19.16 2.98
N MET A 882 -21.22 -20.24 2.75
CA MET A 882 -21.63 -21.60 3.08
C MET A 882 -20.57 -22.31 3.90
N ASN A 883 -21.01 -23.26 4.74
CA ASN A 883 -20.17 -24.23 5.41
C ASN A 883 -20.70 -25.65 5.16
N TRP A 884 -20.19 -26.65 5.87
CA TRP A 884 -20.64 -28.03 5.69
C TRP A 884 -22.12 -28.28 6.04
N SER A 885 -22.73 -27.36 6.78
CA SER A 885 -24.16 -27.41 7.13
C SER A 885 -25.08 -26.73 6.11
N GLY A 886 -24.51 -26.07 5.12
CA GLY A 886 -25.24 -25.26 4.11
C GLY A 886 -24.95 -23.78 4.25
N VAL A 887 -25.92 -22.93 3.90
CA VAL A 887 -25.77 -21.46 4.05
C VAL A 887 -25.56 -21.10 5.51
N ILE A 888 -24.54 -20.27 5.79
CA ILE A 888 -24.22 -19.81 7.14
C ILE A 888 -25.33 -18.88 7.64
N ASP A 889 -25.95 -19.24 8.76
CA ASP A 889 -26.93 -18.42 9.50
C ASP A 889 -26.51 -18.37 10.97
N ASP A 890 -25.73 -17.38 11.32
CA ASP A 890 -25.18 -17.18 12.65
C ASP A 890 -25.30 -15.71 13.12
N ALA A 891 -24.71 -15.39 14.25
CA ALA A 891 -24.79 -14.04 14.83
C ALA A 891 -24.16 -12.98 13.91
N ARG A 892 -23.17 -13.33 13.07
CA ARG A 892 -22.53 -12.43 12.11
C ARG A 892 -23.49 -12.08 10.98
N THR A 893 -24.04 -13.09 10.32
CA THR A 893 -24.99 -12.89 9.21
C THR A 893 -26.24 -12.15 9.68
N GLN A 894 -26.73 -12.44 10.90
CA GLN A 894 -27.87 -11.73 11.50
C GLN A 894 -27.55 -10.26 11.79
N LYS A 895 -26.36 -9.95 12.31
CA LYS A 895 -25.91 -8.58 12.58
C LYS A 895 -25.80 -7.77 11.29
N TYR A 896 -25.11 -8.32 10.31
CA TYR A 896 -24.77 -7.59 9.09
C TYR A 896 -25.84 -7.70 7.99
N SER A 897 -26.96 -8.42 8.21
CA SER A 897 -28.13 -8.37 7.33
C SER A 897 -28.95 -7.07 7.45
N ALA A 898 -28.68 -6.26 8.47
CA ALA A 898 -29.32 -4.94 8.62
C ALA A 898 -28.99 -4.02 7.43
N ALA A 899 -29.82 -3.03 7.19
CA ALA A 899 -29.53 -1.98 6.21
C ALA A 899 -28.24 -1.25 6.59
N PRO A 900 -27.43 -0.83 5.60
CA PRO A 900 -26.21 -0.09 5.86
C PRO A 900 -26.43 1.16 6.72
N LEU A 901 -25.46 1.46 7.59
CA LEU A 901 -25.48 2.72 8.32
C LEU A 901 -25.29 3.89 7.36
N THR A 902 -26.01 4.97 7.60
CA THR A 902 -25.95 6.18 6.77
C THR A 902 -25.65 7.44 7.58
N LYS A 903 -25.47 7.31 8.92
CA LYS A 903 -25.27 8.46 9.80
C LYS A 903 -24.29 8.17 10.91
N VAL A 904 -23.43 9.14 11.20
CA VAL A 904 -22.63 9.22 12.41
C VAL A 904 -23.54 9.30 13.64
N GLN A 905 -23.20 8.52 14.68
CA GLN A 905 -23.97 8.47 15.94
C GLN A 905 -23.32 9.27 17.07
N SER A 906 -22.00 9.42 17.06
CA SER A 906 -21.24 10.12 18.09
C SER A 906 -21.40 11.65 18.05
N HIS A 907 -21.75 12.20 16.88
CA HIS A 907 -21.93 13.63 16.66
C HIS A 907 -23.03 13.90 15.63
N ASP A 908 -23.86 14.93 15.87
CA ASP A 908 -24.90 15.33 14.92
C ASP A 908 -24.41 16.54 14.09
N PHE A 909 -23.99 16.30 12.87
CA PHE A 909 -23.59 17.34 11.92
C PHE A 909 -24.77 18.08 11.29
N GLY A 910 -26.02 17.72 11.62
CA GLY A 910 -27.23 18.28 11.07
C GLY A 910 -27.31 18.13 9.54
N ASP A 911 -27.67 19.21 8.85
CA ASP A 911 -27.71 19.23 7.38
C ASP A 911 -26.34 19.61 6.75
N LYS A 912 -25.31 19.86 7.55
CA LYS A 912 -23.98 20.31 7.07
C LYS A 912 -23.40 19.35 6.03
N LEU A 913 -23.51 18.04 6.25
CA LEU A 913 -23.01 17.02 5.32
C LEU A 913 -23.86 16.87 4.05
N LYS A 914 -25.13 17.33 4.08
CA LYS A 914 -26.00 17.35 2.90
C LYS A 914 -25.89 18.63 2.09
N THR A 915 -25.51 19.73 2.75
CA THR A 915 -25.44 21.08 2.15
C THR A 915 -24.01 21.52 1.87
N ALA A 916 -23.05 20.65 2.01
CA ALA A 916 -21.63 20.94 1.69
C ALA A 916 -21.44 21.62 0.32
N ALA A 917 -22.44 21.48 -0.54
CA ALA A 917 -22.51 22.04 -1.89
C ALA A 917 -23.11 23.45 -1.99
N THR A 918 -23.63 24.06 -0.95
CA THR A 918 -24.41 25.32 -1.09
C THR A 918 -23.71 26.55 -0.56
N GLU A 919 -22.57 26.43 0.07
CA GLU A 919 -21.72 27.56 0.48
C GLU A 919 -20.38 27.55 -0.26
#